data_4acf7bb51b4e7e0c59609e3f97f05413
#
_entry.id   4acf7bb51b4e7e0c59609e3f97f05413
#
_cell.length_a   1.000
_cell.length_b   1.000
_cell.length_c   1.000
_cell.angle_alpha   90.00
_cell.angle_beta   90.00
_cell.angle_gamma   90.00
#
_symmetry.space_group_name_H-M   'P 1'
#
loop_
_entity.id
_entity.type
_entity.pdbx_description
1 polymer ?
#
loop_
_entity_poly.entity_id
_entity_poly.type
_entity_poly.pdbx_seq_one_letter_code
_entity_poly.pdbx_strand_id
1 'polypeptide(L)'
;MISPAGAISLEAAVTPGRDKLLNADAIGRYGGVASETPTLVILAAGKGTRFGQAPKCIQPVRGTPLARHSIDAFRQLAPAPVICLVGYRHDEVSAALGPDNVYVLSANPAGGTAFAAFEAFSVPGLLEKDPLLVITMGDRIVTPSIFRRLVETHRAGGREADLTMLTADYEPPKNQGKGRVVRAPNGRVSRIVEQRDIDAVADPATRHQLQELTEGNCPLYVVRAAALHLHLRGLTNANAQQQYYLTDIIESIQAQGGDIRTVTISVADPEYDLLCSDVTRPTDLALLESIVADRGRLLLSGASDVEFAARTIAADRPPVQVAAISRQIEELIAAAEQEKLEFKPDRPVALGISGGRFRIAFMHPDMGRFFGPAWQMPIGAGDPAGDEQIVLLTQADDSGQIHLFPTNPRYRENVNSVATNSSTMYPGEEISDWNTYEEFGTKMSESLLLALGYFTDEELQRRREKGQPLPPVSHWVTSNMRRPFSLVGNAIASLRTLRKGRLGAEVQLHLGRDGFQGLRIATTGNVPKGGFSSSSAVTVATKNAINALYDLRIPPDLLVHLACQAEYGTGVRAGSLDQATEQKGRAGQGTLISSNPRENFRIIGTYPVPADRFQVIFPYTVERDREAWKWSWNAYAENSASDRPSTSEMRKLTGKAAEIAALLIQLPLETDFFKVVEDDLVRDGALGAESRAWIAGVLRQLPLLASREELRQRLAENRAWYMAQLIETTGVDAQAATQKADGTLASLFTGWRDPLLRRTTADGQVVEELGVPLRAIVAYLFAEVARNFHLIHHPDEWIDSVTWSQRGDRSVDLDPARLPTRAEMERALPWEAGLSGPALLDRWLERCGALPFDYQRGLDDAALSAATPPDIRRLEGASFFRGLGLIDLAEAMLKRAFGPNAVAVRVNAAGQGDFFQVHVDTTLAAAADVKQFLRAAFYRRFGLTPEPEFVEIHPGGGAVGVRINRFDQLGQLVQRLRAASTRNPFLQDELILQT
;
A
#
# COMPACT_ATOMS: atom_id res chain seq x y z
N MET A 1 -37.38 -10.66 -31.89
CA MET A 1 -37.17 -9.49 -31.05
C MET A 1 -38.26 -8.47 -31.40
N ILE A 2 -39.13 -8.16 -30.46
CA ILE A 2 -40.25 -7.22 -30.67
C ILE A 2 -39.64 -5.82 -30.45
N SER A 3 -39.66 -5.01 -31.52
CA SER A 3 -39.35 -3.56 -31.40
C SER A 3 -40.38 -2.93 -30.45
N PRO A 4 -39.97 -2.27 -29.36
CA PRO A 4 -40.94 -1.57 -28.51
C PRO A 4 -41.58 -0.46 -29.33
N ALA A 5 -42.90 -0.41 -29.37
CA ALA A 5 -43.63 0.68 -30.02
C ALA A 5 -43.22 2.04 -29.38
N GLY A 6 -42.49 2.84 -30.14
CA GLY A 6 -42.03 4.19 -29.70
C GLY A 6 -40.53 4.44 -29.75
N ALA A 7 -39.68 3.49 -30.15
CA ALA A 7 -38.24 3.73 -30.32
C ALA A 7 -37.99 4.63 -31.56
N ILE A 8 -37.33 5.76 -31.34
CA ILE A 8 -36.99 6.76 -32.40
C ILE A 8 -35.52 6.48 -32.82
N SER A 9 -35.23 6.47 -34.12
CA SER A 9 -33.88 6.37 -34.63
C SER A 9 -33.08 7.64 -34.30
N LEU A 10 -31.76 7.50 -34.14
CA LEU A 10 -30.89 8.62 -33.82
C LEU A 10 -30.92 9.70 -34.90
N GLU A 11 -30.97 9.31 -36.17
CA GLU A 11 -31.11 10.22 -37.31
C GLU A 11 -32.39 11.06 -37.30
N ALA A 12 -33.48 10.50 -36.76
CA ALA A 12 -34.72 11.22 -36.59
C ALA A 12 -34.72 12.16 -35.36
N ALA A 13 -33.89 11.83 -34.37
CA ALA A 13 -33.77 12.56 -33.10
C ALA A 13 -32.76 13.71 -33.14
N VAL A 14 -31.79 13.69 -34.04
CA VAL A 14 -30.67 14.65 -34.10
C VAL A 14 -30.52 15.21 -35.51
N THR A 15 -30.50 16.51 -35.63
CA THR A 15 -30.12 17.20 -36.86
C THR A 15 -28.79 17.94 -36.64
N PRO A 16 -27.66 17.49 -37.23
CA PRO A 16 -26.43 18.28 -37.22
C PRO A 16 -26.62 19.62 -37.92
N GLY A 17 -26.06 20.71 -37.37
CA GLY A 17 -26.24 22.05 -37.94
C GLY A 17 -25.11 23.02 -37.55
N ARG A 18 -24.82 23.99 -38.42
CA ARG A 18 -23.77 24.99 -38.17
C ARG A 18 -24.09 25.95 -37.03
N ASP A 19 -25.34 26.10 -36.68
CA ASP A 19 -25.83 26.86 -35.53
C ASP A 19 -25.34 26.35 -34.16
N LYS A 20 -24.85 25.10 -34.13
CA LYS A 20 -24.26 24.45 -32.95
C LYS A 20 -22.77 24.75 -32.76
N LEU A 21 -22.13 25.42 -33.67
CA LEU A 21 -20.68 25.66 -33.65
C LEU A 21 -20.36 26.96 -32.89
N LEU A 22 -19.44 26.89 -31.91
CA LEU A 22 -19.14 28.00 -31.02
C LEU A 22 -17.85 28.77 -31.33
N ASN A 23 -16.92 28.20 -32.13
CA ASN A 23 -15.62 28.82 -32.40
C ASN A 23 -15.25 28.78 -33.89
N ALA A 24 -15.52 29.91 -34.61
CA ALA A 24 -15.31 30.03 -36.03
C ALA A 24 -13.83 29.89 -36.47
N ASP A 25 -12.89 30.44 -35.68
CA ASP A 25 -11.45 30.39 -36.01
C ASP A 25 -10.88 28.96 -35.97
N ALA A 26 -11.25 28.16 -34.96
CA ALA A 26 -10.86 26.78 -34.85
C ALA A 26 -11.46 25.91 -35.97
N ILE A 27 -12.69 26.23 -36.41
CA ILE A 27 -13.36 25.57 -37.52
C ILE A 27 -12.58 25.86 -38.83
N GLY A 28 -12.15 27.11 -39.04
CA GLY A 28 -11.32 27.48 -40.16
C GLY A 28 -9.99 26.71 -40.19
N ARG A 29 -9.31 26.60 -39.05
CA ARG A 29 -8.08 25.79 -38.92
C ARG A 29 -8.33 24.31 -39.18
N TYR A 30 -9.43 23.77 -38.64
CA TYR A 30 -9.82 22.36 -38.92
C TYR A 30 -10.06 22.13 -40.42
N GLY A 31 -10.59 23.09 -41.12
CA GLY A 31 -10.75 23.04 -42.58
C GLY A 31 -9.45 22.76 -43.34
N GLY A 32 -8.31 23.20 -42.82
CA GLY A 32 -6.97 22.96 -43.42
C GLY A 32 -6.31 21.65 -43.00
N VAL A 33 -6.91 20.84 -42.15
CA VAL A 33 -6.33 19.54 -41.71
C VAL A 33 -6.46 18.49 -42.81
N ALA A 34 -5.39 17.75 -43.07
CA ALA A 34 -5.38 16.67 -44.06
C ALA A 34 -6.28 15.50 -43.65
N SER A 35 -6.89 14.83 -44.58
CA SER A 35 -7.82 13.69 -44.36
C SER A 35 -7.16 12.52 -43.62
N GLU A 36 -5.88 12.31 -43.85
CA GLU A 36 -5.12 11.20 -43.24
C GLU A 36 -4.77 11.46 -41.76
N THR A 37 -4.92 12.73 -41.28
CA THR A 37 -4.62 13.10 -39.89
C THR A 37 -5.77 12.64 -38.99
N PRO A 38 -5.48 11.79 -37.97
CA PRO A 38 -6.50 11.41 -36.98
C PRO A 38 -7.10 12.64 -36.27
N THR A 39 -8.38 12.58 -36.00
CA THR A 39 -9.12 13.65 -35.35
C THR A 39 -9.64 13.16 -33.97
N LEU A 40 -9.30 13.84 -32.88
CA LEU A 40 -9.86 13.53 -31.58
C LEU A 40 -11.25 14.18 -31.41
N VAL A 41 -12.19 13.38 -30.92
CA VAL A 41 -13.54 13.79 -30.53
C VAL A 41 -13.73 13.53 -29.07
N ILE A 42 -13.98 14.58 -28.26
CA ILE A 42 -14.21 14.47 -26.82
C ILE A 42 -15.68 14.69 -26.50
N LEU A 43 -16.31 13.72 -25.85
CA LEU A 43 -17.70 13.80 -25.40
C LEU A 43 -17.74 14.40 -23.97
N ALA A 44 -18.01 15.70 -23.89
CA ALA A 44 -17.99 16.48 -22.65
C ALA A 44 -19.32 17.24 -22.38
N ALA A 45 -20.42 16.83 -22.99
CA ALA A 45 -21.70 17.55 -22.91
C ALA A 45 -22.50 17.27 -21.63
N GLY A 46 -22.23 16.18 -20.95
CA GLY A 46 -23.03 15.68 -19.82
C GLY A 46 -22.99 16.52 -18.56
N LYS A 47 -24.12 16.62 -17.85
CA LYS A 47 -24.26 17.35 -16.59
C LYS A 47 -23.49 16.71 -15.40
N GLY A 48 -23.21 15.42 -15.45
CA GLY A 48 -22.49 14.73 -14.38
C GLY A 48 -23.18 14.81 -13.01
N THR A 49 -24.48 14.48 -12.94
CA THR A 49 -25.34 14.72 -11.74
C THR A 49 -24.80 14.16 -10.41
N ARG A 50 -23.97 13.12 -10.47
CA ARG A 50 -23.32 12.50 -9.29
C ARG A 50 -22.11 13.32 -8.79
N PHE A 51 -21.58 14.22 -9.60
CA PHE A 51 -20.40 15.03 -9.26
C PHE A 51 -20.77 16.38 -8.61
N GLY A 52 -22.02 16.82 -8.71
CA GLY A 52 -22.49 18.08 -8.21
C GLY A 52 -22.78 19.10 -9.30
N GLN A 53 -22.58 20.40 -9.02
CA GLN A 53 -22.94 21.48 -9.95
C GLN A 53 -21.84 21.90 -10.94
N ALA A 54 -20.58 21.51 -10.68
CA ALA A 54 -19.46 21.86 -11.56
C ALA A 54 -19.27 20.81 -12.67
N PRO A 55 -18.93 21.22 -13.93
CA PRO A 55 -18.61 20.27 -14.97
C PRO A 55 -17.37 19.43 -14.61
N LYS A 56 -17.50 18.10 -14.60
CA LYS A 56 -16.41 17.23 -14.17
C LYS A 56 -15.21 17.22 -15.12
N CYS A 57 -15.43 17.39 -16.41
CA CYS A 57 -14.39 17.37 -17.43
C CYS A 57 -13.36 18.51 -17.32
N ILE A 58 -13.68 19.58 -16.59
CA ILE A 58 -12.76 20.69 -16.36
C ILE A 58 -12.24 20.79 -14.93
N GLN A 59 -12.57 19.81 -14.08
CA GLN A 59 -12.00 19.80 -12.74
C GLN A 59 -10.47 19.65 -12.83
N PRO A 60 -9.73 20.43 -12.03
CA PRO A 60 -8.27 20.39 -12.10
C PRO A 60 -7.74 19.06 -11.54
N VAL A 61 -6.86 18.43 -12.29
CA VAL A 61 -6.01 17.33 -11.84
C VAL A 61 -4.57 17.83 -11.96
N ARG A 62 -3.89 17.98 -10.85
CA ARG A 62 -2.54 18.61 -10.80
C ARG A 62 -2.50 19.98 -11.50
N GLY A 63 -3.53 20.78 -11.33
CA GLY A 63 -3.65 22.13 -11.90
C GLY A 63 -4.12 22.20 -13.34
N THR A 64 -4.22 21.08 -14.07
CA THR A 64 -4.68 21.01 -15.47
C THR A 64 -6.12 20.49 -15.53
N PRO A 65 -7.03 21.09 -16.30
CA PRO A 65 -8.37 20.55 -16.49
C PRO A 65 -8.36 19.10 -16.98
N LEU A 66 -9.21 18.25 -16.42
CA LEU A 66 -9.22 16.79 -16.63
C LEU A 66 -9.17 16.41 -18.12
N ALA A 67 -10.08 16.92 -18.94
CA ALA A 67 -10.10 16.62 -20.38
C ALA A 67 -8.90 17.21 -21.14
N ARG A 68 -8.25 18.26 -20.61
CA ARG A 68 -7.09 18.88 -21.24
C ARG A 68 -5.90 17.94 -21.29
N HIS A 69 -5.69 17.06 -20.28
CA HIS A 69 -4.66 16.04 -20.32
C HIS A 69 -4.76 15.15 -21.58
N SER A 70 -5.96 14.69 -21.92
CA SER A 70 -6.18 13.88 -23.13
C SER A 70 -5.99 14.67 -24.41
N ILE A 71 -6.38 15.96 -24.44
CA ILE A 71 -6.16 16.86 -25.57
C ILE A 71 -4.66 17.02 -25.83
N ASP A 72 -3.90 17.35 -24.80
CA ASP A 72 -2.47 17.61 -24.92
C ASP A 72 -1.69 16.31 -25.26
N ALA A 73 -2.11 15.18 -24.71
CA ALA A 73 -1.58 13.88 -25.04
C ALA A 73 -1.83 13.50 -26.53
N PHE A 74 -3.02 13.76 -27.03
CA PHE A 74 -3.37 13.50 -28.45
C PHE A 74 -2.60 14.40 -29.41
N ARG A 75 -2.37 15.66 -29.04
CA ARG A 75 -1.59 16.60 -29.88
C ARG A 75 -0.15 16.17 -30.11
N GLN A 76 0.42 15.31 -29.26
CA GLN A 76 1.71 14.67 -29.50
C GLN A 76 1.66 13.64 -30.65
N LEU A 77 0.50 13.08 -30.93
CA LEU A 77 0.27 12.17 -32.06
C LEU A 77 -0.12 12.92 -33.34
N ALA A 78 -1.03 13.89 -33.21
CA ALA A 78 -1.59 14.66 -34.33
C ALA A 78 -1.81 16.12 -33.90
N PRO A 79 -0.99 17.09 -34.34
CA PRO A 79 -1.13 18.50 -34.01
C PRO A 79 -2.28 19.16 -34.77
N ALA A 80 -3.50 18.78 -34.49
CA ALA A 80 -4.72 19.26 -35.13
C ALA A 80 -5.73 19.77 -34.11
N PRO A 81 -6.69 20.63 -34.49
CA PRO A 81 -7.82 20.99 -33.63
C PRO A 81 -8.61 19.75 -33.20
N VAL A 82 -8.99 19.72 -31.92
CA VAL A 82 -9.82 18.67 -31.32
C VAL A 82 -11.28 19.10 -31.38
N ILE A 83 -12.19 18.18 -31.65
CA ILE A 83 -13.63 18.41 -31.63
C ILE A 83 -14.16 18.09 -30.23
N CYS A 84 -14.71 19.08 -29.56
CA CYS A 84 -15.25 18.94 -28.20
C CYS A 84 -16.78 19.12 -28.23
N LEU A 85 -17.52 18.07 -27.88
CA LEU A 85 -18.96 18.10 -27.70
C LEU A 85 -19.27 18.67 -26.31
N VAL A 86 -19.80 19.86 -26.23
CA VAL A 86 -20.08 20.57 -24.98
C VAL A 86 -21.59 20.77 -24.79
N GLY A 87 -22.03 20.94 -23.55
CA GLY A 87 -23.46 21.14 -23.27
C GLY A 87 -23.66 21.87 -21.95
N TYR A 88 -23.73 21.16 -20.84
CA TYR A 88 -23.89 21.76 -19.54
C TYR A 88 -22.72 22.71 -19.20
N ARG A 89 -23.03 24.00 -18.94
CA ARG A 89 -22.07 25.10 -18.67
C ARG A 89 -20.97 25.17 -19.75
N HIS A 90 -21.37 25.09 -21.02
CA HIS A 90 -20.47 25.05 -22.17
C HIS A 90 -19.47 26.23 -22.23
N ASP A 91 -19.86 27.43 -21.74
CA ASP A 91 -18.96 28.59 -21.71
C ASP A 91 -17.75 28.36 -20.81
N GLU A 92 -17.95 27.77 -19.62
CA GLU A 92 -16.87 27.45 -18.71
C GLU A 92 -16.00 26.30 -19.24
N VAL A 93 -16.64 25.30 -19.85
CA VAL A 93 -15.91 24.16 -20.44
C VAL A 93 -15.03 24.65 -21.59
N SER A 94 -15.54 25.43 -22.50
CA SER A 94 -14.78 25.96 -23.62
C SER A 94 -13.67 26.93 -23.19
N ALA A 95 -13.91 27.77 -22.20
CA ALA A 95 -12.90 28.65 -21.62
C ALA A 95 -11.72 27.83 -20.99
N ALA A 96 -12.05 26.80 -20.21
CA ALA A 96 -11.06 25.96 -19.54
C ALA A 96 -10.23 25.09 -20.51
N LEU A 97 -10.85 24.57 -21.57
CA LEU A 97 -10.16 23.72 -22.56
C LEU A 97 -9.41 24.53 -23.63
N GLY A 98 -9.68 25.83 -23.75
CA GLY A 98 -8.92 26.78 -24.57
C GLY A 98 -9.44 26.96 -26.00
N PRO A 99 -8.97 28.03 -26.69
CA PRO A 99 -9.56 28.51 -27.96
C PRO A 99 -9.19 27.64 -29.19
N ASP A 100 -8.23 26.71 -29.07
CA ASP A 100 -7.68 25.93 -30.17
C ASP A 100 -8.49 24.69 -30.54
N ASN A 101 -9.65 24.50 -29.91
CA ASN A 101 -10.54 23.37 -30.14
C ASN A 101 -11.82 23.81 -30.87
N VAL A 102 -12.37 22.91 -31.68
CA VAL A 102 -13.69 23.08 -32.27
C VAL A 102 -14.75 22.67 -31.26
N TYR A 103 -15.65 23.57 -30.91
CA TYR A 103 -16.72 23.29 -29.95
C TYR A 103 -18.07 23.12 -30.66
N VAL A 104 -18.75 22.03 -30.35
CA VAL A 104 -20.10 21.72 -30.83
C VAL A 104 -21.02 21.67 -29.62
N LEU A 105 -22.02 22.55 -29.59
CA LEU A 105 -23.04 22.60 -28.54
C LEU A 105 -24.06 21.48 -28.74
N SER A 106 -24.17 20.58 -27.79
CA SER A 106 -25.16 19.51 -27.82
C SER A 106 -26.56 20.05 -27.52
N ALA A 107 -27.47 19.70 -28.37
CA ALA A 107 -28.89 20.09 -28.22
C ALA A 107 -29.58 19.32 -27.07
N ASN A 108 -29.07 18.09 -26.76
CA ASN A 108 -29.60 17.28 -25.67
C ASN A 108 -28.46 16.60 -24.88
N PRO A 109 -27.90 17.26 -23.86
CA PRO A 109 -26.86 16.69 -23.04
C PRO A 109 -27.23 15.37 -22.31
N ALA A 110 -28.53 15.06 -22.25
CA ALA A 110 -29.05 13.83 -21.65
C ALA A 110 -29.32 12.72 -22.68
N GLY A 111 -29.13 12.99 -23.96
CA GLY A 111 -29.46 12.06 -25.07
C GLY A 111 -28.56 10.82 -25.15
N GLY A 112 -27.42 10.83 -24.45
CA GLY A 112 -26.47 9.73 -24.43
C GLY A 112 -25.24 9.94 -25.30
N THR A 113 -24.31 8.99 -25.27
CA THR A 113 -22.98 9.10 -25.90
C THR A 113 -23.03 9.07 -27.41
N ALA A 114 -23.93 8.26 -28.00
CA ALA A 114 -24.14 8.25 -29.45
C ALA A 114 -24.79 9.54 -29.96
N PHE A 115 -25.72 10.11 -29.17
CA PHE A 115 -26.36 11.40 -29.50
C PHE A 115 -25.29 12.50 -29.66
N ALA A 116 -24.42 12.64 -28.66
CA ALA A 116 -23.32 13.61 -28.72
C ALA A 116 -22.35 13.29 -29.87
N ALA A 117 -21.97 12.04 -30.09
CA ALA A 117 -21.08 11.65 -31.19
C ALA A 117 -21.67 11.98 -32.57
N PHE A 118 -22.99 11.85 -32.76
CA PHE A 118 -23.65 12.18 -34.00
C PHE A 118 -23.67 13.71 -34.26
N GLU A 119 -23.75 14.51 -33.20
CA GLU A 119 -23.69 15.97 -33.34
C GLU A 119 -22.32 16.48 -33.79
N ALA A 120 -21.23 15.69 -33.66
CA ALA A 120 -19.93 16.03 -34.21
C ALA A 120 -19.96 16.28 -35.74
N PHE A 121 -20.89 15.65 -36.44
CA PHE A 121 -21.10 15.86 -37.88
C PHE A 121 -21.68 17.25 -38.23
N SER A 122 -21.93 18.12 -37.27
CA SER A 122 -22.13 19.55 -37.45
C SER A 122 -20.88 20.28 -37.96
N VAL A 123 -19.68 19.69 -37.73
CA VAL A 123 -18.40 20.26 -38.16
C VAL A 123 -18.28 20.15 -39.68
N PRO A 124 -18.13 21.26 -40.43
CA PRO A 124 -18.07 21.28 -41.88
C PRO A 124 -16.88 20.46 -42.38
N GLY A 125 -17.11 19.62 -43.35
CA GLY A 125 -16.11 18.80 -44.00
C GLY A 125 -15.71 17.53 -43.20
N LEU A 126 -16.31 17.25 -42.04
CA LEU A 126 -15.97 16.07 -41.24
C LEU A 126 -16.34 14.77 -41.98
N LEU A 127 -17.53 14.71 -42.56
CA LEU A 127 -17.99 13.55 -43.29
C LEU A 127 -17.30 13.43 -44.65
N GLU A 128 -17.12 14.54 -45.35
CA GLU A 128 -16.51 14.56 -46.71
C GLU A 128 -15.03 14.22 -46.68
N LYS A 129 -14.32 14.60 -45.61
CA LYS A 129 -12.89 14.26 -45.44
C LYS A 129 -12.69 12.83 -44.97
N ASP A 130 -13.70 12.27 -44.36
CA ASP A 130 -13.66 10.92 -43.73
C ASP A 130 -12.39 10.62 -42.94
N PRO A 131 -12.00 11.51 -41.99
CA PRO A 131 -10.81 11.25 -41.18
C PRO A 131 -11.01 10.06 -40.24
N LEU A 132 -9.91 9.50 -39.73
CA LEU A 132 -9.95 8.55 -38.67
C LEU A 132 -10.30 9.28 -37.36
N LEU A 133 -11.43 8.99 -36.78
CA LEU A 133 -11.89 9.58 -35.52
C LEU A 133 -11.39 8.75 -34.33
N VAL A 134 -10.85 9.44 -33.33
CA VAL A 134 -10.55 8.88 -32.03
C VAL A 134 -11.54 9.49 -31.04
N ILE A 135 -12.42 8.70 -30.48
CA ILE A 135 -13.53 9.18 -29.65
C ILE A 135 -13.31 8.78 -28.20
N THR A 136 -13.34 9.75 -27.27
CA THR A 136 -13.19 9.51 -25.82
C THR A 136 -14.17 10.36 -24.99
N MET A 137 -14.32 9.99 -23.72
CA MET A 137 -15.08 10.74 -22.74
C MET A 137 -14.24 11.88 -22.17
N GLY A 138 -14.88 13.01 -21.81
CA GLY A 138 -14.21 14.18 -21.22
C GLY A 138 -13.82 13.99 -19.74
N ASP A 139 -14.22 12.92 -19.11
CA ASP A 139 -13.95 12.61 -17.70
C ASP A 139 -12.82 11.58 -17.50
N ARG A 140 -11.94 11.50 -18.47
CA ARG A 140 -10.89 10.47 -18.54
C ARG A 140 -9.57 11.07 -19.00
N ILE A 141 -8.46 10.53 -18.50
CA ILE A 141 -7.11 10.84 -18.98
C ILE A 141 -6.61 9.68 -19.87
N VAL A 142 -6.17 10.01 -21.09
CA VAL A 142 -5.61 9.05 -22.03
C VAL A 142 -4.18 9.48 -22.39
N THR A 143 -3.26 8.54 -22.44
CA THR A 143 -1.84 8.79 -22.70
C THR A 143 -1.52 8.80 -24.21
N PRO A 144 -0.40 9.41 -24.65
CA PRO A 144 0.07 9.34 -26.02
C PRO A 144 0.32 7.91 -26.51
N SER A 145 0.78 7.03 -25.63
CA SER A 145 1.03 5.61 -25.89
C SER A 145 -0.26 4.90 -26.31
N ILE A 146 -1.34 5.08 -25.54
CA ILE A 146 -2.63 4.46 -25.82
C ILE A 146 -3.23 4.96 -27.12
N PHE A 147 -3.17 6.26 -27.37
CA PHE A 147 -3.65 6.81 -28.64
C PHE A 147 -2.88 6.19 -29.84
N ARG A 148 -1.56 6.08 -29.71
CA ARG A 148 -0.71 5.46 -30.75
C ARG A 148 -1.08 3.98 -30.96
N ARG A 149 -1.13 3.19 -29.87
CA ARG A 149 -1.48 1.75 -29.92
C ARG A 149 -2.83 1.50 -30.60
N LEU A 150 -3.83 2.32 -30.32
CA LEU A 150 -5.15 2.19 -30.93
C LEU A 150 -5.12 2.49 -32.42
N VAL A 151 -4.48 3.58 -32.83
CA VAL A 151 -4.37 3.96 -34.26
C VAL A 151 -3.53 2.93 -35.04
N GLU A 152 -2.43 2.46 -34.47
CA GLU A 152 -1.60 1.41 -35.06
C GLU A 152 -2.35 0.08 -35.18
N THR A 153 -3.08 -0.34 -34.13
CA THR A 153 -3.91 -1.54 -34.15
C THR A 153 -5.02 -1.43 -35.22
N HIS A 154 -5.62 -0.25 -35.36
CA HIS A 154 -6.64 0.00 -36.38
C HIS A 154 -6.10 -0.20 -37.80
N ARG A 155 -4.86 0.28 -38.03
CA ARG A 155 -4.19 0.21 -39.34
C ARG A 155 -3.38 -1.07 -39.58
N ALA A 156 -3.28 -1.97 -38.60
CA ALA A 156 -2.47 -3.16 -38.69
C ALA A 156 -2.96 -4.15 -39.77
N GLY A 157 -2.05 -5.01 -40.31
CA GLY A 157 -2.42 -6.11 -41.17
C GLY A 157 -2.80 -5.73 -42.61
N GLY A 158 -2.44 -4.52 -43.09
CA GLY A 158 -2.62 -4.08 -44.50
C GLY A 158 -4.07 -3.68 -44.88
N ARG A 159 -5.00 -3.76 -43.92
CA ARG A 159 -6.37 -3.28 -44.01
C ARG A 159 -6.77 -2.59 -42.75
N GLU A 160 -7.41 -1.42 -42.82
CA GLU A 160 -7.99 -0.76 -41.65
C GLU A 160 -9.15 -1.60 -41.08
N ALA A 161 -9.27 -1.61 -39.73
CA ALA A 161 -10.40 -2.19 -39.07
C ALA A 161 -11.66 -1.32 -39.31
N ASP A 162 -12.86 -1.89 -39.16
CA ASP A 162 -14.08 -1.12 -39.19
C ASP A 162 -14.29 -0.37 -37.85
N LEU A 163 -13.77 -0.95 -36.72
CA LEU A 163 -13.71 -0.32 -35.42
C LEU A 163 -12.52 -0.87 -34.62
N THR A 164 -11.82 -0.02 -33.90
CA THR A 164 -10.89 -0.46 -32.85
C THR A 164 -11.30 0.16 -31.53
N MET A 165 -11.31 -0.62 -30.47
CA MET A 165 -11.74 -0.17 -29.16
C MET A 165 -10.75 -0.54 -28.07
N LEU A 166 -10.74 0.27 -27.00
CA LEU A 166 -10.01 -0.03 -25.79
C LEU A 166 -10.88 -0.88 -24.86
N THR A 167 -10.32 -1.97 -24.34
CA THR A 167 -10.91 -2.76 -23.29
C THR A 167 -9.93 -2.89 -22.13
N ALA A 168 -10.42 -3.22 -20.95
CA ALA A 168 -9.57 -3.41 -19.78
C ALA A 168 -10.05 -4.60 -18.96
N ASP A 169 -9.14 -5.23 -18.22
CA ASP A 169 -9.52 -6.22 -17.21
C ASP A 169 -10.54 -5.59 -16.25
N TYR A 170 -11.60 -6.32 -15.92
CA TYR A 170 -12.63 -5.85 -15.00
C TYR A 170 -12.31 -6.29 -13.58
N GLU A 171 -11.81 -5.34 -12.77
CA GLU A 171 -11.35 -5.57 -11.40
C GLU A 171 -12.02 -4.59 -10.42
N PRO A 172 -13.21 -4.92 -9.90
CA PRO A 172 -13.83 -4.11 -8.86
C PRO A 172 -12.94 -4.01 -7.61
N PRO A 173 -12.93 -2.86 -6.89
CA PRO A 173 -13.81 -1.70 -7.10
C PRO A 173 -13.32 -0.67 -8.14
N LYS A 174 -12.12 -0.81 -8.70
CA LYS A 174 -11.49 0.21 -9.56
C LYS A 174 -12.32 0.62 -10.76
N ASN A 175 -12.92 -0.34 -11.42
CA ASN A 175 -13.76 -0.09 -12.61
C ASN A 175 -15.20 -0.62 -12.45
N GLN A 176 -15.67 -0.65 -11.22
CA GLN A 176 -17.04 -1.05 -10.91
C GLN A 176 -18.06 -0.19 -11.64
N GLY A 177 -19.07 -0.86 -12.23
CA GLY A 177 -20.14 -0.19 -12.94
C GLY A 177 -19.87 0.06 -14.43
N LYS A 178 -18.73 -0.39 -14.97
CA LYS A 178 -18.48 -0.38 -16.42
C LYS A 178 -19.24 -1.49 -17.14
N GLY A 179 -19.54 -1.24 -18.42
CA GLY A 179 -20.12 -2.25 -19.32
C GLY A 179 -19.20 -3.45 -19.50
N ARG A 180 -19.75 -4.62 -19.73
CA ARG A 180 -19.01 -5.87 -19.97
C ARG A 180 -18.89 -6.14 -21.45
N VAL A 181 -17.71 -6.56 -21.87
CA VAL A 181 -17.43 -6.99 -23.25
C VAL A 181 -17.82 -8.46 -23.39
N VAL A 182 -18.78 -8.72 -24.27
CA VAL A 182 -19.20 -10.08 -24.62
C VAL A 182 -18.49 -10.51 -25.89
N ARG A 183 -17.81 -11.64 -25.83
CA ARG A 183 -17.13 -12.23 -26.97
C ARG A 183 -17.89 -13.45 -27.50
N ALA A 184 -17.93 -13.58 -28.82
CA ALA A 184 -18.41 -14.79 -29.48
C ALA A 184 -17.41 -15.96 -29.28
N PRO A 185 -17.82 -17.22 -29.51
CA PRO A 185 -16.94 -18.39 -29.35
C PRO A 185 -15.64 -18.34 -30.18
N ASN A 186 -15.61 -17.55 -31.25
CA ASN A 186 -14.42 -17.32 -32.07
C ASN A 186 -13.49 -16.21 -31.53
N GLY A 187 -13.75 -15.69 -30.31
CA GLY A 187 -12.96 -14.64 -29.66
C GLY A 187 -13.30 -13.22 -30.12
N ARG A 188 -14.12 -13.02 -31.16
CA ARG A 188 -14.49 -11.67 -31.61
C ARG A 188 -15.44 -11.00 -30.66
N VAL A 189 -15.29 -9.68 -30.50
CA VAL A 189 -16.23 -8.86 -29.72
C VAL A 189 -17.61 -8.94 -30.37
N SER A 190 -18.61 -9.36 -29.63
CA SER A 190 -20.00 -9.48 -30.07
C SER A 190 -20.81 -8.24 -29.73
N ARG A 191 -20.73 -7.80 -28.49
CA ARG A 191 -21.45 -6.62 -27.99
C ARG A 191 -20.85 -6.15 -26.68
N ILE A 192 -21.30 -4.98 -26.22
CA ILE A 192 -21.10 -4.50 -24.86
C ILE A 192 -22.46 -4.48 -24.16
N VAL A 193 -22.52 -4.95 -22.91
CA VAL A 193 -23.71 -4.85 -22.08
C VAL A 193 -23.39 -3.89 -20.94
N GLU A 194 -24.10 -2.77 -20.92
CA GLU A 194 -23.90 -1.75 -19.89
C GLU A 194 -24.35 -2.27 -18.51
N GLN A 195 -23.72 -1.81 -17.41
CA GLN A 195 -23.99 -2.32 -16.07
C GLN A 195 -25.48 -2.26 -15.70
N ARG A 196 -26.16 -1.15 -16.05
CA ARG A 196 -27.60 -0.99 -15.75
C ARG A 196 -28.48 -1.97 -16.53
N ASP A 197 -28.06 -2.34 -17.72
CA ASP A 197 -28.78 -3.33 -18.51
C ASP A 197 -28.54 -4.73 -17.96
N ILE A 198 -27.32 -5.03 -17.44
CA ILE A 198 -27.04 -6.25 -16.68
C ILE A 198 -27.93 -6.34 -15.44
N ASP A 199 -28.03 -5.24 -14.68
CA ASP A 199 -28.85 -5.18 -13.46
C ASP A 199 -30.35 -5.37 -13.77
N ALA A 200 -30.80 -4.96 -14.95
CA ALA A 200 -32.18 -5.10 -15.44
C ALA A 200 -32.50 -6.48 -16.03
N VAL A 201 -31.52 -7.37 -16.20
CA VAL A 201 -31.77 -8.74 -16.68
C VAL A 201 -32.62 -9.52 -15.69
N ALA A 202 -33.80 -9.95 -16.13
CA ALA A 202 -34.76 -10.66 -15.27
C ALA A 202 -34.31 -12.08 -14.89
N ASP A 203 -33.65 -12.79 -15.82
CA ASP A 203 -33.16 -14.16 -15.57
C ASP A 203 -31.87 -14.11 -14.71
N PRO A 204 -31.90 -14.70 -13.50
CA PRO A 204 -30.75 -14.68 -12.59
C PRO A 204 -29.51 -15.37 -13.15
N ALA A 205 -29.66 -16.45 -13.92
CA ALA A 205 -28.53 -17.19 -14.49
C ALA A 205 -27.82 -16.37 -15.56
N THR A 206 -28.56 -15.76 -16.47
CA THR A 206 -28.00 -14.88 -17.50
C THR A 206 -27.35 -13.64 -16.86
N ARG A 207 -27.99 -13.06 -15.84
CA ARG A 207 -27.41 -11.92 -15.12
C ARG A 207 -26.10 -12.29 -14.47
N HIS A 208 -26.03 -13.42 -13.78
CA HIS A 208 -24.80 -13.92 -13.14
C HIS A 208 -23.70 -14.16 -14.18
N GLN A 209 -24.00 -14.82 -15.30
CA GLN A 209 -23.03 -15.01 -16.38
C GLN A 209 -22.45 -13.68 -16.91
N LEU A 210 -23.27 -12.64 -17.03
CA LEU A 210 -22.81 -11.33 -17.47
C LEU A 210 -21.95 -10.63 -16.40
N GLN A 211 -22.26 -10.83 -15.12
CA GLN A 211 -21.50 -10.26 -14.00
C GLN A 211 -20.12 -10.92 -13.84
N GLU A 212 -19.99 -12.18 -14.21
CA GLU A 212 -18.70 -12.90 -14.14
C GLU A 212 -17.73 -12.60 -15.29
N LEU A 213 -18.16 -11.82 -16.28
CA LEU A 213 -17.26 -11.40 -17.36
C LEU A 213 -16.13 -10.52 -16.81
N THR A 214 -14.91 -10.87 -17.15
CA THR A 214 -13.69 -10.25 -16.64
C THR A 214 -13.10 -9.18 -17.55
N GLU A 215 -13.79 -8.82 -18.65
CA GLU A 215 -13.36 -7.78 -19.58
C GLU A 215 -14.38 -6.63 -19.57
N GLY A 216 -13.91 -5.43 -19.23
CA GLY A 216 -14.70 -4.21 -19.17
C GLY A 216 -14.51 -3.30 -20.38
N ASN A 217 -15.55 -2.60 -20.77
CA ASN A 217 -15.46 -1.53 -21.75
C ASN A 217 -14.69 -0.34 -21.16
N CYS A 218 -13.71 0.14 -21.91
CA CYS A 218 -12.98 1.38 -21.62
C CYS A 218 -13.25 2.36 -22.77
N PRO A 219 -14.26 3.28 -22.65
CA PRO A 219 -14.82 4.01 -23.80
C PRO A 219 -13.79 4.89 -24.53
N LEU A 220 -13.05 4.29 -25.42
CA LEU A 220 -12.11 4.92 -26.36
C LEU A 220 -12.15 4.11 -27.63
N TYR A 221 -12.53 4.77 -28.73
CA TYR A 221 -12.85 4.12 -30.01
C TYR A 221 -12.10 4.79 -31.14
N VAL A 222 -11.67 4.00 -32.14
CA VAL A 222 -11.08 4.47 -33.40
C VAL A 222 -11.92 3.94 -34.53
N VAL A 223 -12.43 4.85 -35.36
CA VAL A 223 -13.35 4.51 -36.45
C VAL A 223 -13.30 5.61 -37.55
N ARG A 224 -13.49 5.27 -38.81
CA ARG A 224 -13.65 6.25 -39.91
C ARG A 224 -14.94 7.04 -39.69
N ALA A 225 -14.91 8.34 -40.03
CA ALA A 225 -16.04 9.23 -39.88
C ALA A 225 -17.28 8.75 -40.65
N ALA A 226 -17.11 8.31 -41.89
CA ALA A 226 -18.21 7.78 -42.71
C ALA A 226 -18.80 6.49 -42.13
N ALA A 227 -17.95 5.57 -41.63
CA ALA A 227 -18.40 4.33 -40.99
C ALA A 227 -19.15 4.64 -39.69
N LEU A 228 -18.65 5.56 -38.87
CA LEU A 228 -19.32 6.00 -37.65
C LEU A 228 -20.71 6.58 -37.95
N HIS A 229 -20.78 7.50 -38.93
CA HIS A 229 -22.03 8.12 -39.35
C HIS A 229 -23.06 7.06 -39.82
N LEU A 230 -22.61 6.08 -40.61
CA LEU A 230 -23.47 5.00 -41.13
C LEU A 230 -24.08 4.19 -39.98
N HIS A 231 -23.24 3.76 -38.98
CA HIS A 231 -23.69 2.91 -37.91
C HIS A 231 -24.48 3.66 -36.80
N LEU A 232 -24.26 4.97 -36.65
CA LEU A 232 -25.01 5.78 -35.67
C LEU A 232 -26.47 6.03 -36.09
N ARG A 233 -26.73 6.26 -37.41
CA ARG A 233 -28.06 6.67 -37.94
C ARG A 233 -29.21 5.77 -37.49
N GLY A 234 -28.99 4.47 -37.46
CA GLY A 234 -30.01 3.47 -37.14
C GLY A 234 -30.15 3.15 -35.65
N LEU A 235 -29.30 3.69 -34.78
CA LEU A 235 -29.38 3.40 -33.35
C LEU A 235 -30.69 3.92 -32.75
N THR A 236 -31.18 3.19 -31.74
CA THR A 236 -32.39 3.57 -31.00
C THR A 236 -32.08 3.69 -29.50
N ASN A 237 -32.97 4.33 -28.75
CA ASN A 237 -32.86 4.48 -27.31
C ASN A 237 -33.62 3.41 -26.49
N ALA A 238 -33.78 2.20 -27.08
CA ALA A 238 -34.51 1.09 -26.46
C ALA A 238 -33.64 0.33 -25.42
N ASN A 239 -33.22 1.00 -24.35
CA ASN A 239 -32.45 0.44 -23.27
C ASN A 239 -32.96 0.93 -21.92
N ALA A 240 -32.39 0.44 -20.82
CA ALA A 240 -32.80 0.76 -19.45
C ALA A 240 -32.73 2.27 -19.10
N GLN A 241 -31.90 3.06 -19.79
CA GLN A 241 -31.71 4.49 -19.55
C GLN A 241 -32.47 5.37 -20.54
N GLN A 242 -33.08 4.79 -21.57
CA GLN A 242 -33.70 5.51 -22.70
C GLN A 242 -32.72 6.50 -23.38
N GLN A 243 -31.44 6.10 -23.51
CA GLN A 243 -30.36 6.89 -24.09
C GLN A 243 -29.78 6.19 -25.33
N TYR A 244 -29.18 6.95 -26.22
CA TYR A 244 -28.46 6.40 -27.37
C TYR A 244 -27.02 6.08 -26.94
N TYR A 245 -26.70 4.79 -26.86
CA TYR A 245 -25.37 4.34 -26.46
C TYR A 245 -24.44 4.23 -27.66
N LEU A 246 -23.24 4.82 -27.55
CA LEU A 246 -22.21 4.67 -28.58
C LEU A 246 -21.75 3.23 -28.74
N THR A 247 -21.80 2.44 -27.66
CA THR A 247 -21.47 1.01 -27.63
C THR A 247 -22.34 0.16 -28.56
N ASP A 248 -23.55 0.62 -28.90
CA ASP A 248 -24.46 -0.15 -29.74
C ASP A 248 -24.02 -0.20 -31.24
N ILE A 249 -23.06 0.66 -31.67
CA ILE A 249 -22.47 0.57 -33.01
C ILE A 249 -21.74 -0.78 -33.20
N ILE A 250 -21.27 -1.41 -32.10
CA ILE A 250 -20.56 -2.70 -32.15
C ILE A 250 -21.47 -3.80 -32.69
N GLU A 251 -22.71 -3.89 -32.23
CA GLU A 251 -23.68 -4.84 -32.73
C GLU A 251 -24.02 -4.54 -34.23
N SER A 252 -24.13 -3.26 -34.58
CA SER A 252 -24.39 -2.82 -35.95
C SER A 252 -23.26 -3.21 -36.89
N ILE A 253 -22.00 -3.03 -36.48
CA ILE A 253 -20.81 -3.43 -37.26
C ILE A 253 -20.72 -4.94 -37.37
N GLN A 254 -20.94 -5.67 -36.27
CA GLN A 254 -20.93 -7.14 -36.26
C GLN A 254 -22.00 -7.75 -37.16
N ALA A 255 -23.19 -7.19 -37.17
CA ALA A 255 -24.29 -7.64 -38.04
C ALA A 255 -23.95 -7.54 -39.55
N GLN A 256 -23.02 -6.66 -39.91
CA GLN A 256 -22.50 -6.49 -41.27
C GLN A 256 -21.19 -7.27 -41.50
N GLY A 257 -20.75 -8.09 -40.54
CA GLY A 257 -19.52 -8.89 -40.66
C GLY A 257 -18.22 -8.08 -40.53
N GLY A 258 -18.27 -6.87 -39.97
CA GLY A 258 -17.15 -5.96 -39.85
C GLY A 258 -16.03 -6.46 -38.91
N ASP A 259 -14.83 -5.93 -39.12
CA ASP A 259 -13.62 -6.22 -38.36
C ASP A 259 -13.51 -5.30 -37.15
N ILE A 260 -13.75 -5.86 -35.96
CA ILE A 260 -13.60 -5.14 -34.68
C ILE A 260 -12.35 -5.64 -33.96
N ARG A 261 -11.39 -4.74 -33.73
CA ARG A 261 -10.15 -5.02 -33.01
C ARG A 261 -10.18 -4.44 -31.60
N THR A 262 -9.45 -5.04 -30.69
CA THR A 262 -9.31 -4.56 -29.31
C THR A 262 -7.86 -4.32 -28.96
N VAL A 263 -7.62 -3.21 -28.23
CA VAL A 263 -6.42 -3.01 -27.41
C VAL A 263 -6.88 -3.28 -25.98
N THR A 264 -6.42 -4.37 -25.39
CA THR A 264 -6.80 -4.73 -24.02
C THR A 264 -5.71 -4.30 -23.05
N ILE A 265 -6.11 -3.60 -21.99
CA ILE A 265 -5.23 -3.15 -20.92
C ILE A 265 -5.45 -4.08 -19.72
N SER A 266 -4.40 -4.78 -19.30
CA SER A 266 -4.50 -5.59 -18.08
C SER A 266 -4.36 -4.72 -16.83
N VAL A 267 -4.86 -5.20 -15.68
CA VAL A 267 -4.70 -4.52 -14.38
C VAL A 267 -3.26 -4.15 -14.07
N ALA A 268 -2.41 -4.74 -14.73
CA ALA A 268 -1.02 -4.65 -14.61
C ALA A 268 -0.37 -3.67 -15.59
N ASP A 269 -1.06 -3.12 -16.54
CA ASP A 269 -0.52 -2.05 -17.37
C ASP A 269 -0.23 -0.81 -16.51
N PRO A 270 0.96 -0.17 -16.62
CA PRO A 270 1.23 1.08 -15.91
C PRO A 270 0.16 2.14 -16.13
N GLU A 271 -0.55 2.06 -17.23
CA GLU A 271 -1.61 2.98 -17.63
C GLU A 271 -2.99 2.58 -17.10
N TYR A 272 -3.15 1.35 -16.53
CA TYR A 272 -4.46 0.82 -16.11
C TYR A 272 -5.16 1.75 -15.12
N ASP A 273 -4.46 2.14 -14.04
CA ASP A 273 -5.05 2.98 -13.00
C ASP A 273 -5.47 4.34 -13.56
N LEU A 274 -4.69 4.91 -14.47
CA LEU A 274 -5.00 6.17 -15.13
C LEU A 274 -6.23 6.06 -16.04
N LEU A 275 -6.31 4.98 -16.83
CA LEU A 275 -7.39 4.74 -17.80
C LEU A 275 -8.68 4.25 -17.15
N CYS A 276 -8.60 3.55 -16.04
CA CYS A 276 -9.73 2.94 -15.37
C CYS A 276 -10.30 3.77 -14.21
N SER A 277 -9.61 4.83 -13.79
CA SER A 277 -10.08 5.76 -12.75
C SER A 277 -11.02 6.80 -13.32
N ASP A 278 -12.28 6.41 -13.57
CA ASP A 278 -13.31 7.34 -14.03
C ASP A 278 -13.73 8.27 -12.88
N VAL A 279 -13.75 9.56 -13.15
CA VAL A 279 -14.22 10.56 -12.20
C VAL A 279 -15.75 10.55 -12.15
N THR A 280 -16.31 9.94 -11.14
CA THR A 280 -17.75 9.85 -10.91
C THR A 280 -18.20 10.72 -9.73
N ARG A 281 -17.36 10.82 -8.70
CA ARG A 281 -17.57 11.59 -7.46
C ARG A 281 -16.39 12.53 -7.22
N PRO A 282 -16.53 13.58 -6.41
CA PRO A 282 -15.41 14.45 -6.03
C PRO A 282 -14.22 13.71 -5.40
N THR A 283 -14.47 12.65 -4.63
CA THR A 283 -13.44 11.80 -4.03
C THR A 283 -12.54 11.11 -5.05
N ASP A 284 -13.05 10.84 -6.25
CA ASP A 284 -12.30 10.16 -7.30
C ASP A 284 -11.21 11.08 -7.89
N LEU A 285 -11.38 12.42 -7.78
CA LEU A 285 -10.35 13.38 -8.19
C LEU A 285 -9.09 13.26 -7.36
N ALA A 286 -9.20 13.11 -6.05
CA ALA A 286 -8.04 12.96 -5.17
C ALA A 286 -7.22 11.70 -5.51
N LEU A 287 -7.92 10.60 -5.81
CA LEU A 287 -7.27 9.38 -6.29
C LEU A 287 -6.57 9.63 -7.62
N LEU A 288 -7.24 10.24 -8.58
CA LEU A 288 -6.67 10.53 -9.90
C LEU A 288 -5.49 11.51 -9.82
N GLU A 289 -5.57 12.52 -8.95
CA GLU A 289 -4.44 13.41 -8.66
C GLU A 289 -3.21 12.66 -8.14
N SER A 290 -3.42 11.68 -7.26
CA SER A 290 -2.35 10.82 -6.78
C SER A 290 -1.72 10.00 -7.91
N ILE A 291 -2.55 9.38 -8.75
CA ILE A 291 -2.10 8.58 -9.90
C ILE A 291 -1.29 9.44 -10.87
N VAL A 292 -1.77 10.64 -11.21
CA VAL A 292 -1.07 11.57 -12.12
C VAL A 292 0.20 12.13 -11.49
N ALA A 293 0.21 12.34 -10.18
CA ALA A 293 1.40 12.81 -9.48
C ALA A 293 2.59 11.84 -9.59
N ASP A 294 2.33 10.55 -9.55
CA ASP A 294 3.36 9.50 -9.54
C ASP A 294 3.83 9.15 -10.97
N ARG A 295 3.24 8.12 -11.55
CA ARG A 295 3.64 7.59 -12.87
C ARG A 295 2.93 8.27 -14.03
N GLY A 296 1.73 8.78 -13.81
CA GLY A 296 0.88 9.29 -14.88
C GLY A 296 1.52 10.41 -15.68
N ARG A 297 2.27 11.31 -15.03
CA ARG A 297 3.01 12.39 -15.72
C ARG A 297 4.03 11.86 -16.72
N LEU A 298 4.78 10.84 -16.31
CA LEU A 298 5.81 10.24 -17.17
C LEU A 298 5.19 9.49 -18.35
N LEU A 299 4.10 8.79 -18.11
CA LEU A 299 3.32 8.12 -19.16
C LEU A 299 2.78 9.15 -20.18
N LEU A 300 2.38 10.32 -19.72
CA LEU A 300 1.91 11.42 -20.56
C LEU A 300 3.05 12.07 -21.38
N SER A 301 4.31 11.95 -20.96
CA SER A 301 5.47 12.52 -21.65
C SER A 301 6.00 11.69 -22.83
N GLY A 302 5.63 10.41 -22.91
CA GLY A 302 6.12 9.50 -23.98
C GLY A 302 7.63 9.19 -23.92
N ALA A 303 8.23 9.23 -22.73
CA ALA A 303 9.68 9.03 -22.52
C ALA A 303 10.18 7.62 -22.94
N SER A 304 11.48 7.50 -23.31
CA SER A 304 12.12 6.19 -23.51
C SER A 304 12.19 5.39 -22.21
N ASP A 305 12.42 4.06 -22.29
CA ASP A 305 12.53 3.20 -21.10
C ASP A 305 13.61 3.67 -20.11
N VAL A 306 14.77 4.08 -20.59
CA VAL A 306 15.86 4.63 -19.77
C VAL A 306 15.45 5.96 -19.12
N GLU A 307 14.83 6.85 -19.90
CA GLU A 307 14.36 8.15 -19.42
C GLU A 307 13.18 7.95 -18.44
N PHE A 308 12.26 7.07 -18.79
CA PHE A 308 11.14 6.69 -17.90
C PHE A 308 11.66 6.12 -16.56
N ALA A 309 12.64 5.21 -16.62
CA ALA A 309 13.23 4.62 -15.43
C ALA A 309 13.94 5.69 -14.58
N ALA A 310 14.73 6.58 -15.20
CA ALA A 310 15.41 7.65 -14.49
C ALA A 310 14.44 8.60 -13.77
N ARG A 311 13.39 9.03 -14.47
CA ARG A 311 12.35 9.89 -13.90
C ARG A 311 11.55 9.18 -12.81
N THR A 312 11.20 7.91 -13.01
CA THR A 312 10.48 7.11 -12.01
C THR A 312 11.30 6.94 -10.73
N ILE A 313 12.60 6.69 -10.85
CA ILE A 313 13.49 6.56 -9.70
C ILE A 313 13.67 7.92 -9.00
N ALA A 314 13.87 9.00 -9.75
CA ALA A 314 14.12 10.33 -9.19
C ALA A 314 12.87 11.03 -8.68
N ALA A 315 11.68 10.66 -9.15
CA ALA A 315 10.42 11.19 -8.65
C ALA A 315 10.27 10.89 -7.15
N ASP A 316 9.85 11.83 -6.38
CA ASP A 316 9.61 11.65 -4.95
C ASP A 316 10.85 11.17 -4.14
N ARG A 317 12.08 11.58 -4.57
CA ARG A 317 13.32 11.28 -3.83
C ARG A 317 14.20 12.50 -3.71
N PRO A 318 14.82 12.73 -2.52
CA PRO A 318 15.82 13.76 -2.36
C PRO A 318 17.01 13.54 -3.31
N PRO A 319 17.69 14.60 -3.79
CA PRO A 319 18.85 14.48 -4.67
C PRO A 319 19.95 13.56 -4.14
N VAL A 320 20.20 13.61 -2.84
CA VAL A 320 21.21 12.76 -2.19
C VAL A 320 20.87 11.27 -2.31
N GLN A 321 19.60 10.92 -2.19
CA GLN A 321 19.14 9.54 -2.34
C GLN A 321 19.26 9.06 -3.80
N VAL A 322 18.92 9.92 -4.77
CA VAL A 322 19.10 9.63 -6.19
C VAL A 322 20.58 9.38 -6.51
N ALA A 323 21.50 10.19 -5.93
CA ALA A 323 22.95 10.00 -6.06
C ALA A 323 23.40 8.64 -5.47
N ALA A 324 22.91 8.29 -4.28
CA ALA A 324 23.21 7.01 -3.64
C ALA A 324 22.70 5.82 -4.48
N ILE A 325 21.47 5.89 -4.99
CA ILE A 325 20.92 4.88 -5.88
C ILE A 325 21.74 4.75 -7.17
N SER A 326 22.16 5.87 -7.76
CA SER A 326 23.04 5.88 -8.93
C SER A 326 24.34 5.10 -8.69
N ARG A 327 24.99 5.35 -7.55
CA ARG A 327 26.20 4.63 -7.12
C ARG A 327 25.91 3.14 -6.88
N GLN A 328 24.82 2.82 -6.22
CA GLN A 328 24.43 1.45 -5.95
C GLN A 328 24.13 0.66 -7.24
N ILE A 329 23.54 1.29 -8.25
CA ILE A 329 23.35 0.66 -9.57
C ILE A 329 24.71 0.38 -10.23
N GLU A 330 25.69 1.30 -10.15
CA GLU A 330 27.05 1.03 -10.64
C GLU A 330 27.72 -0.14 -9.92
N GLU A 331 27.58 -0.21 -8.62
CA GLU A 331 28.04 -1.34 -7.81
C GLU A 331 27.44 -2.66 -8.28
N LEU A 332 26.12 -2.67 -8.59
CA LEU A 332 25.43 -3.85 -9.12
C LEU A 332 25.90 -4.22 -10.54
N ILE A 333 26.15 -3.24 -11.40
CA ILE A 333 26.72 -3.48 -12.73
C ILE A 333 28.10 -4.12 -12.60
N ALA A 334 28.98 -3.56 -11.75
CA ALA A 334 30.31 -4.10 -11.51
C ALA A 334 30.26 -5.53 -10.93
N ALA A 335 29.35 -5.80 -10.01
CA ALA A 335 29.14 -7.13 -9.44
C ALA A 335 28.64 -8.13 -10.51
N ALA A 336 27.69 -7.72 -11.34
CA ALA A 336 27.16 -8.54 -12.42
C ALA A 336 28.23 -8.91 -13.47
N GLU A 337 29.21 -8.02 -13.71
CA GLU A 337 30.30 -8.26 -14.65
C GLU A 337 31.44 -9.08 -14.04
N GLN A 338 31.83 -8.81 -12.80
CA GLN A 338 33.02 -9.39 -12.16
C GLN A 338 32.77 -10.75 -11.48
N GLU A 339 31.59 -10.94 -10.90
CA GLU A 339 31.30 -12.09 -10.03
C GLU A 339 30.71 -13.29 -10.80
N LYS A 340 30.88 -13.34 -12.09
CA LYS A 340 30.40 -14.45 -12.96
C LYS A 340 28.90 -14.71 -12.88
N LEU A 341 28.12 -13.71 -12.56
CA LEU A 341 26.66 -13.79 -12.63
C LEU A 341 26.17 -13.90 -14.08
N GLU A 342 27.03 -13.57 -15.05
CA GLU A 342 26.80 -13.77 -16.48
C GLU A 342 25.52 -13.09 -17.00
N PHE A 343 25.22 -11.88 -16.51
CA PHE A 343 24.14 -11.10 -17.10
C PHE A 343 24.36 -10.91 -18.59
N LYS A 344 23.32 -11.13 -19.39
CA LYS A 344 23.39 -10.99 -20.85
C LYS A 344 23.17 -9.53 -21.25
N PRO A 345 24.11 -8.92 -22.01
CA PRO A 345 24.06 -7.50 -22.33
C PRO A 345 22.82 -7.06 -23.12
N ASP A 346 22.31 -7.93 -23.97
CA ASP A 346 21.22 -7.69 -24.89
C ASP A 346 19.83 -8.07 -24.34
N ARG A 347 19.78 -8.62 -23.11
CA ARG A 347 18.52 -9.04 -22.47
C ARG A 347 17.98 -7.95 -21.54
N PRO A 348 16.65 -7.88 -21.38
CA PRO A 348 16.02 -7.00 -20.42
C PRO A 348 16.48 -7.26 -18.99
N VAL A 349 16.55 -6.20 -18.22
CA VAL A 349 16.80 -6.25 -16.77
C VAL A 349 15.77 -5.39 -16.06
N ALA A 350 15.60 -5.62 -14.77
CA ALA A 350 14.79 -4.75 -13.95
C ALA A 350 15.49 -4.42 -12.64
N LEU A 351 15.22 -3.23 -12.15
CA LEU A 351 15.63 -2.75 -10.84
C LEU A 351 14.41 -2.69 -9.92
N GLY A 352 14.57 -3.16 -8.70
CA GLY A 352 13.65 -2.95 -7.60
C GLY A 352 14.34 -2.15 -6.52
N ILE A 353 13.72 -1.05 -6.10
CA ILE A 353 14.29 -0.14 -5.11
C ILE A 353 13.29 0.04 -3.98
N SER A 354 13.71 -0.19 -2.74
CA SER A 354 12.90 0.03 -1.55
C SER A 354 13.79 0.45 -0.39
N GLY A 355 13.43 1.52 0.28
CA GLY A 355 13.95 1.80 1.61
C GLY A 355 13.20 0.99 2.66
N GLY A 356 13.63 1.09 3.91
CA GLY A 356 12.79 0.70 5.04
C GLY A 356 11.76 1.77 5.35
N ARG A 357 11.19 1.69 6.54
CA ARG A 357 10.27 2.73 7.02
C ARG A 357 10.61 3.19 8.42
N PHE A 358 10.29 4.41 8.71
CA PHE A 358 10.27 4.99 10.06
C PHE A 358 8.83 5.19 10.52
N ARG A 359 8.49 4.64 11.68
CA ARG A 359 7.21 4.86 12.33
C ARG A 359 7.33 6.06 13.28
N ILE A 360 6.67 7.16 12.93
CA ILE A 360 6.83 8.46 13.60
C ILE A 360 6.28 8.39 15.02
N ALA A 361 5.08 7.84 15.16
CA ALA A 361 4.42 7.64 16.45
C ALA A 361 3.53 6.39 16.38
N PHE A 362 3.22 5.80 17.55
CA PHE A 362 2.18 4.79 17.79
C PHE A 362 2.27 3.49 16.96
N MET A 363 2.21 2.33 17.60
CA MET A 363 2.73 1.11 17.00
C MET A 363 1.73 -0.02 16.73
N HIS A 364 0.57 -0.03 17.38
CA HIS A 364 -0.27 -1.22 17.42
C HIS A 364 -1.66 -1.09 16.78
N PRO A 365 -2.07 0.05 16.21
CA PRO A 365 -3.46 0.20 15.74
C PRO A 365 -3.79 -0.67 14.53
N ASP A 366 -2.80 -1.24 13.86
CA ASP A 366 -2.96 -2.11 12.69
C ASP A 366 -3.30 -3.57 13.04
N MET A 367 -3.45 -3.90 14.31
CA MET A 367 -3.66 -5.26 14.74
C MET A 367 -5.12 -5.68 14.80
N GLY A 368 -5.39 -6.91 14.32
CA GLY A 368 -6.71 -7.53 14.32
C GLY A 368 -7.75 -6.68 13.59
N ARG A 369 -9.02 -6.81 13.97
CA ARG A 369 -10.14 -6.02 13.41
C ARG A 369 -10.16 -4.56 13.83
N PHE A 370 -9.10 -4.06 14.44
CA PHE A 370 -8.97 -2.63 14.69
C PHE A 370 -8.66 -1.88 13.39
N PHE A 371 -7.71 -2.37 12.61
CA PHE A 371 -7.29 -1.84 11.31
C PHE A 371 -6.95 -0.34 11.29
N GLY A 372 -6.51 0.20 12.39
CA GLY A 372 -6.10 1.60 12.48
C GLY A 372 -4.80 1.88 11.72
N PRO A 373 -4.66 3.07 11.15
CA PRO A 373 -3.42 3.48 10.49
C PRO A 373 -2.36 3.86 11.52
N ALA A 374 -1.09 3.78 11.09
CA ALA A 374 0.02 4.38 11.81
C ALA A 374 0.67 5.45 10.95
N TRP A 375 1.17 6.51 11.58
CA TRP A 375 1.86 7.57 10.87
C TRP A 375 3.31 7.16 10.61
N GLN A 376 3.62 6.90 9.34
CA GLN A 376 4.90 6.35 8.92
C GLN A 376 5.43 7.07 7.68
N MET A 377 6.75 7.06 7.51
CA MET A 377 7.37 7.51 6.26
C MET A 377 8.45 6.53 5.79
N PRO A 378 8.67 6.41 4.48
CA PRO A 378 9.79 5.64 3.96
C PRO A 378 11.11 6.32 4.29
N ILE A 379 12.15 5.50 4.43
CA ILE A 379 13.52 5.96 4.66
C ILE A 379 14.42 5.63 3.46
N GLY A 380 15.53 6.32 3.37
CA GLY A 380 16.54 6.09 2.35
C GLY A 380 17.88 6.71 2.75
N ALA A 381 18.85 6.68 1.84
CA ALA A 381 20.16 7.23 2.09
C ALA A 381 20.12 8.76 2.29
N GLY A 382 20.79 9.22 3.30
CA GLY A 382 20.98 10.64 3.59
C GLY A 382 22.30 11.22 3.08
N ASP A 383 23.15 10.35 2.54
CA ASP A 383 24.45 10.67 1.98
C ASP A 383 24.60 9.98 0.61
N PRO A 384 25.28 10.57 -0.39
CA PRO A 384 25.56 9.91 -1.67
C PRO A 384 26.34 8.60 -1.54
N ALA A 385 27.11 8.42 -0.47
CA ALA A 385 27.79 7.17 -0.12
C ALA A 385 26.94 6.26 0.78
N GLY A 386 25.76 6.70 1.22
CA GLY A 386 24.83 5.94 2.07
C GLY A 386 24.23 4.74 1.37
N ASP A 387 23.88 3.72 2.15
CA ASP A 387 23.34 2.43 1.66
C ASP A 387 22.05 2.00 2.37
N GLU A 388 21.33 2.94 3.02
CA GLU A 388 20.15 2.70 3.85
C GLU A 388 18.87 2.38 3.04
N GLN A 389 19.05 1.82 1.86
CA GLN A 389 17.98 1.28 1.01
C GLN A 389 18.45 0.02 0.29
N ILE A 390 17.50 -0.80 -0.12
CA ILE A 390 17.77 -2.00 -0.94
C ILE A 390 17.60 -1.63 -2.41
N VAL A 391 18.62 -1.90 -3.20
CA VAL A 391 18.57 -1.88 -4.66
C VAL A 391 18.85 -3.29 -5.16
N LEU A 392 17.94 -3.82 -5.98
CA LEU A 392 17.99 -5.16 -6.51
C LEU A 392 17.95 -5.10 -8.04
N LEU A 393 18.91 -5.75 -8.69
CA LEU A 393 18.98 -5.92 -10.13
C LEU A 393 18.64 -7.38 -10.48
N THR A 394 17.74 -7.60 -11.42
CA THR A 394 17.35 -8.95 -11.84
C THR A 394 17.26 -9.08 -13.36
N GLN A 395 17.58 -10.27 -13.86
CA GLN A 395 17.46 -10.71 -15.24
C GLN A 395 16.88 -12.11 -15.30
N ALA A 396 16.04 -12.39 -16.30
CA ALA A 396 15.61 -13.77 -16.57
C ALA A 396 16.77 -14.62 -17.04
N ASP A 397 16.81 -15.87 -16.56
CA ASP A 397 17.86 -16.86 -16.86
C ASP A 397 17.23 -18.14 -17.43
N ASP A 398 18.05 -18.95 -18.08
CA ASP A 398 17.61 -20.23 -18.70
C ASP A 398 18.11 -21.45 -17.87
N SER A 399 18.65 -21.23 -16.66
CA SER A 399 19.24 -22.28 -15.81
C SER A 399 18.22 -23.06 -14.98
N GLY A 400 16.98 -22.58 -14.87
CA GLY A 400 15.98 -23.11 -13.94
C GLY A 400 16.28 -22.80 -12.45
N GLN A 401 17.28 -21.97 -12.18
CA GLN A 401 17.77 -21.68 -10.83
C GLN A 401 17.66 -20.19 -10.49
N ILE A 402 17.70 -19.86 -9.20
CA ILE A 402 17.89 -18.50 -8.74
C ILE A 402 19.35 -18.34 -8.32
N HIS A 403 20.06 -17.48 -9.02
CA HIS A 403 21.40 -17.06 -8.67
C HIS A 403 21.32 -15.72 -7.95
N LEU A 404 21.63 -15.69 -6.65
CA LEU A 404 21.61 -14.49 -5.84
C LEU A 404 23.01 -14.10 -5.38
N PHE A 405 23.40 -12.89 -5.66
CA PHE A 405 24.66 -12.31 -5.21
C PHE A 405 24.44 -10.99 -4.47
N PRO A 406 24.58 -10.95 -3.14
CA PRO A 406 24.61 -9.72 -2.36
C PRO A 406 26.00 -9.08 -2.46
N THR A 407 26.08 -7.80 -2.79
CA THR A 407 27.37 -7.08 -2.78
C THR A 407 27.87 -6.84 -1.36
N ASN A 408 26.96 -6.65 -0.40
CA ASN A 408 27.32 -6.47 0.99
C ASN A 408 27.90 -7.76 1.59
N PRO A 409 29.17 -7.76 2.06
CA PRO A 409 29.83 -8.96 2.58
C PRO A 409 29.10 -9.64 3.74
N ARG A 410 28.38 -8.84 4.54
CA ARG A 410 27.58 -9.34 5.66
C ARG A 410 26.54 -10.39 5.25
N TYR A 411 26.04 -10.29 4.04
CA TYR A 411 25.00 -11.18 3.52
C TYR A 411 25.58 -12.34 2.68
N ARG A 412 26.86 -12.24 2.24
CA ARG A 412 27.53 -13.28 1.46
C ARG A 412 27.75 -14.55 2.26
N GLU A 413 28.17 -14.46 3.51
CA GLU A 413 28.48 -15.61 4.38
C GLU A 413 27.26 -16.52 4.64
N ASN A 414 26.06 -15.98 4.48
CA ASN A 414 24.81 -16.70 4.73
C ASN A 414 24.18 -17.30 3.47
N VAL A 415 24.76 -17.09 2.28
CA VAL A 415 24.15 -17.49 0.99
C VAL A 415 24.70 -18.82 0.47
N ASN A 416 25.86 -19.27 0.97
CA ASN A 416 26.65 -20.35 0.38
C ASN A 416 26.00 -21.75 0.32
N SER A 417 24.86 -21.99 0.94
CA SER A 417 24.24 -23.33 0.95
C SER A 417 22.91 -23.45 0.19
N VAL A 418 22.30 -22.33 -0.24
CA VAL A 418 20.92 -22.35 -0.77
C VAL A 418 20.76 -21.60 -2.10
N ALA A 419 21.79 -20.91 -2.55
CA ALA A 419 21.72 -19.96 -3.65
C ALA A 419 21.46 -20.57 -5.02
N THR A 420 21.59 -21.87 -5.19
CA THR A 420 21.74 -22.46 -6.51
C THR A 420 20.56 -23.30 -6.98
N ASN A 421 19.53 -23.50 -6.20
CA ASN A 421 18.51 -24.47 -6.54
C ASN A 421 17.08 -23.97 -6.34
N SER A 422 16.64 -23.08 -7.22
CA SER A 422 15.28 -22.55 -7.17
C SER A 422 14.21 -23.56 -7.62
N SER A 423 14.56 -24.54 -8.43
CA SER A 423 13.63 -25.60 -8.81
C SER A 423 13.27 -26.47 -7.61
N THR A 424 14.16 -26.55 -6.62
CA THR A 424 13.94 -27.25 -5.35
C THR A 424 13.37 -26.35 -4.24
N MET A 425 13.36 -25.02 -4.41
CA MET A 425 12.81 -24.11 -3.41
C MET A 425 11.32 -24.31 -3.14
N TYR A 426 10.61 -24.89 -4.10
CA TYR A 426 9.18 -25.18 -3.99
C TYR A 426 8.89 -26.60 -4.42
N PRO A 427 9.26 -27.59 -3.62
CA PRO A 427 9.04 -29.00 -3.97
C PRO A 427 7.57 -29.36 -3.78
N GLY A 428 6.74 -29.00 -4.72
CA GLY A 428 5.43 -29.59 -4.85
C GLY A 428 4.33 -29.26 -3.85
N GLU A 429 4.65 -28.69 -2.73
CA GLU A 429 3.65 -28.32 -1.76
C GLU A 429 3.00 -27.01 -2.14
N GLU A 430 1.74 -27.08 -2.41
CA GLU A 430 0.91 -25.91 -2.63
C GLU A 430 0.71 -25.21 -1.29
N ILE A 431 1.27 -24.03 -1.18
CA ILE A 431 0.86 -23.08 -0.15
C ILE A 431 -0.50 -22.55 -0.64
N SER A 432 -1.54 -23.35 -0.43
CA SER A 432 -2.85 -23.10 -1.04
C SER A 432 -3.67 -22.06 -0.29
N ASP A 433 -3.31 -21.71 0.93
CA ASP A 433 -4.12 -20.84 1.75
C ASP A 433 -3.29 -19.80 2.54
N TRP A 434 -2.77 -18.83 1.82
CA TRP A 434 -2.15 -17.66 2.39
C TRP A 434 -3.14 -16.74 3.13
N ASN A 435 -4.43 -16.99 3.00
CA ASN A 435 -5.47 -16.17 3.61
C ASN A 435 -5.66 -16.48 5.11
N THR A 436 -5.17 -17.61 5.58
CA THR A 436 -5.12 -17.92 7.00
C THR A 436 -3.76 -17.56 7.56
N TYR A 437 -3.51 -16.28 7.69
CA TYR A 437 -2.30 -15.68 8.22
C TYR A 437 -1.75 -16.32 9.49
N GLU A 438 -2.60 -16.91 10.30
CA GLU A 438 -2.23 -17.47 11.58
C GLU A 438 -1.56 -18.82 11.51
N GLU A 439 -1.76 -19.56 10.45
CA GLU A 439 -1.32 -20.94 10.35
C GLU A 439 -0.06 -21.14 9.49
N PHE A 440 0.30 -20.17 8.67
CA PHE A 440 1.39 -20.31 7.71
C PHE A 440 2.73 -20.64 8.40
N GLY A 441 3.08 -19.93 9.47
CA GLY A 441 4.30 -20.19 10.23
C GLY A 441 4.34 -21.52 10.97
N THR A 442 3.19 -22.18 11.14
CA THR A 442 3.08 -23.49 11.82
C THR A 442 2.91 -24.66 10.84
N LYS A 443 2.59 -24.41 9.59
CA LYS A 443 2.35 -25.39 8.52
C LYS A 443 3.48 -25.49 7.50
N MET A 444 4.62 -24.84 7.75
CA MET A 444 5.79 -25.05 6.90
C MET A 444 6.21 -26.52 6.95
N SER A 445 6.20 -27.18 5.81
CA SER A 445 6.72 -28.53 5.70
C SER A 445 8.21 -28.56 5.93
N GLU A 446 8.71 -29.73 6.30
CA GLU A 446 10.13 -29.99 6.43
C GLU A 446 10.87 -29.72 5.12
N SER A 447 10.30 -30.13 3.99
CA SER A 447 10.84 -29.89 2.66
C SER A 447 10.89 -28.41 2.28
N LEU A 448 9.89 -27.63 2.67
CA LEU A 448 9.90 -26.17 2.46
C LEU A 448 10.95 -25.48 3.35
N LEU A 449 11.10 -25.91 4.59
CA LEU A 449 12.12 -25.38 5.51
C LEU A 449 13.53 -25.67 5.02
N LEU A 450 13.76 -26.87 4.47
CA LEU A 450 15.00 -27.22 3.79
C LEU A 450 15.26 -26.35 2.57
N ALA A 451 14.27 -26.27 1.69
CA ALA A 451 14.36 -25.48 0.46
C ALA A 451 14.62 -24.00 0.72
N LEU A 452 14.09 -23.45 1.81
CA LEU A 452 14.33 -22.07 2.25
C LEU A 452 15.63 -21.91 3.06
N GLY A 453 16.38 -23.02 3.31
CA GLY A 453 17.66 -23.01 4.02
C GLY A 453 17.56 -22.77 5.52
N TYR A 454 16.42 -23.09 6.13
CA TYR A 454 16.27 -23.04 7.58
C TYR A 454 17.00 -24.18 8.29
N PHE A 455 17.17 -25.33 7.61
CA PHE A 455 17.95 -26.48 8.07
C PHE A 455 18.87 -26.97 6.98
N THR A 456 19.90 -27.75 7.37
CA THR A 456 20.60 -28.62 6.45
C THR A 456 20.05 -30.05 6.58
N ASP A 457 20.24 -30.89 5.55
CA ASP A 457 19.85 -32.30 5.58
C ASP A 457 20.57 -33.04 6.72
N GLU A 458 21.84 -32.70 6.99
CA GLU A 458 22.60 -33.30 8.08
C GLU A 458 22.06 -32.94 9.45
N GLU A 459 21.57 -31.73 9.62
CA GLU A 459 20.96 -31.32 10.89
C GLU A 459 19.64 -32.04 11.14
N LEU A 460 18.79 -32.16 10.10
CA LEU A 460 17.55 -32.93 10.18
C LEU A 460 17.80 -34.38 10.51
N GLN A 461 18.75 -35.02 9.83
CA GLN A 461 19.10 -36.42 10.08
C GLN A 461 19.61 -36.59 11.50
N ARG A 462 20.51 -35.74 11.97
CA ARG A 462 21.00 -35.74 13.35
C ARG A 462 19.90 -35.63 14.41
N ARG A 463 18.88 -34.78 14.15
CA ARG A 463 17.74 -34.64 15.06
C ARG A 463 16.84 -35.88 15.05
N ARG A 464 16.59 -36.46 13.87
CA ARG A 464 15.84 -37.73 13.74
C ARG A 464 16.53 -38.88 14.49
N GLU A 465 17.84 -39.03 14.33
CA GLU A 465 18.64 -40.04 15.02
C GLU A 465 18.60 -39.86 16.55
N LYS A 466 18.48 -38.62 17.03
CA LYS A 466 18.39 -38.31 18.46
C LYS A 466 16.96 -38.26 18.99
N GLY A 467 15.94 -38.51 18.16
CA GLY A 467 14.53 -38.40 18.56
C GLY A 467 14.13 -37.00 19.01
N GLN A 468 14.85 -35.97 18.58
CA GLN A 468 14.59 -34.59 18.96
C GLN A 468 13.53 -33.97 18.04
N PRO A 469 12.48 -33.33 18.60
CA PRO A 469 11.51 -32.63 17.79
C PRO A 469 12.19 -31.46 17.06
N LEU A 470 11.62 -31.07 15.89
CA LEU A 470 12.02 -29.86 15.23
C LEU A 470 11.69 -28.66 16.14
N PRO A 471 12.60 -27.70 16.29
CA PRO A 471 12.30 -26.49 17.05
C PRO A 471 11.11 -25.74 16.47
N PRO A 472 10.35 -25.02 17.29
CA PRO A 472 9.27 -24.16 16.77
C PRO A 472 9.81 -23.20 15.72
N VAL A 473 9.06 -22.98 14.65
CA VAL A 473 9.46 -22.07 13.56
C VAL A 473 9.90 -20.69 14.06
N SER A 474 9.27 -20.19 15.13
CA SER A 474 9.66 -18.93 15.79
C SER A 474 11.11 -18.89 16.27
N HIS A 475 11.69 -20.03 16.65
CA HIS A 475 13.09 -20.09 17.06
C HIS A 475 14.06 -19.96 15.88
N TRP A 476 13.69 -20.47 14.74
CA TRP A 476 14.50 -20.43 13.52
C TRP A 476 14.43 -19.08 12.82
N VAL A 477 13.31 -18.42 12.91
CA VAL A 477 13.06 -17.10 12.32
C VAL A 477 14.09 -16.08 12.80
N THR A 478 14.33 -16.00 14.11
CA THR A 478 15.29 -15.03 14.67
C THR A 478 16.71 -15.27 14.20
N SER A 479 17.11 -16.50 13.94
CA SER A 479 18.46 -16.81 13.45
C SER A 479 18.61 -16.70 11.94
N ASN A 480 17.55 -16.93 11.18
CA ASN A 480 17.56 -17.02 9.72
C ASN A 480 16.88 -15.85 8.99
N MET A 481 16.11 -14.99 9.68
CA MET A 481 15.55 -13.76 9.13
C MET A 481 16.58 -12.84 8.45
N ARG A 482 17.83 -13.07 8.72
CA ARG A 482 18.97 -12.30 8.21
C ARG A 482 19.50 -12.81 6.88
N ARG A 483 18.92 -13.88 6.34
CA ARG A 483 19.35 -14.44 5.05
C ARG A 483 18.55 -13.77 3.92
N PRO A 484 19.18 -12.93 3.08
CA PRO A 484 18.49 -12.28 1.98
C PRO A 484 17.79 -13.28 1.06
N PHE A 485 18.38 -14.47 0.92
CA PHE A 485 17.84 -15.51 0.06
C PHE A 485 16.46 -16.01 0.50
N SER A 486 16.23 -16.19 1.80
CA SER A 486 14.91 -16.61 2.30
C SER A 486 13.83 -15.57 1.98
N LEU A 487 14.14 -14.29 2.13
CA LEU A 487 13.21 -13.19 1.83
C LEU A 487 12.94 -13.10 0.33
N VAL A 488 13.98 -13.18 -0.50
CA VAL A 488 13.85 -13.17 -1.97
C VAL A 488 13.03 -14.38 -2.43
N GLY A 489 13.36 -15.58 -1.92
CA GLY A 489 12.63 -16.79 -2.24
C GLY A 489 11.16 -16.75 -1.87
N ASN A 490 10.85 -16.26 -0.66
CA ASN A 490 9.48 -16.09 -0.21
C ASN A 490 8.73 -15.02 -1.03
N ALA A 491 9.43 -13.97 -1.46
CA ALA A 491 8.84 -12.96 -2.33
C ALA A 491 8.41 -13.58 -3.66
N ILE A 492 9.23 -14.44 -4.27
CA ILE A 492 8.88 -15.18 -5.49
C ILE A 492 7.75 -16.17 -5.24
N ALA A 493 7.79 -16.91 -4.11
CA ALA A 493 6.75 -17.85 -3.75
C ALA A 493 5.38 -17.21 -3.65
N SER A 494 5.30 -16.08 -2.97
CA SER A 494 4.03 -15.40 -2.79
C SER A 494 3.47 -14.86 -4.12
N LEU A 495 4.31 -14.47 -5.09
CA LEU A 495 3.85 -14.16 -6.43
C LEU A 495 3.22 -15.38 -7.12
N ARG A 496 3.80 -16.57 -6.96
CA ARG A 496 3.28 -17.84 -7.53
C ARG A 496 1.90 -18.23 -7.01
N THR A 497 1.43 -17.63 -5.91
CA THR A 497 0.08 -17.86 -5.41
C THR A 497 -1.00 -17.25 -6.31
N LEU A 498 -0.64 -16.31 -7.17
CA LEU A 498 -1.55 -15.73 -8.16
C LEU A 498 -1.80 -16.74 -9.27
N ARG A 499 -2.99 -17.33 -9.32
CA ARG A 499 -3.37 -18.37 -10.29
C ARG A 499 -4.65 -18.05 -11.06
N LYS A 500 -5.43 -17.10 -10.60
CA LYS A 500 -6.73 -16.77 -11.19
C LYS A 500 -6.64 -15.59 -12.15
N GLY A 501 -7.49 -15.62 -13.15
CA GLY A 501 -7.62 -14.56 -14.13
C GLY A 501 -6.38 -14.43 -15.04
N ARG A 502 -6.34 -13.35 -15.80
CA ARG A 502 -5.24 -13.07 -16.74
C ARG A 502 -3.91 -12.87 -16.03
N LEU A 503 -3.92 -12.08 -14.93
CA LEU A 503 -2.72 -11.85 -14.14
C LEU A 503 -2.12 -13.16 -13.61
N GLY A 504 -2.97 -14.06 -13.09
CA GLY A 504 -2.52 -15.38 -12.65
C GLY A 504 -1.90 -16.18 -13.78
N ALA A 505 -2.49 -16.17 -14.95
CA ALA A 505 -1.93 -16.86 -16.14
C ALA A 505 -0.55 -16.29 -16.53
N GLU A 506 -0.37 -14.97 -16.54
CA GLU A 506 0.91 -14.31 -16.81
C GLU A 506 1.97 -14.65 -15.75
N VAL A 507 1.59 -14.62 -14.47
CA VAL A 507 2.49 -15.02 -13.38
C VAL A 507 2.90 -16.49 -13.52
N GLN A 508 1.96 -17.40 -13.82
CA GLN A 508 2.27 -18.82 -13.97
C GLN A 508 3.14 -19.09 -15.22
N LEU A 509 2.98 -18.29 -16.29
CA LEU A 509 3.82 -18.39 -17.49
C LEU A 509 5.30 -18.14 -17.17
N HIS A 510 5.61 -17.18 -16.34
CA HIS A 510 6.99 -16.76 -16.05
C HIS A 510 7.56 -17.36 -14.75
N LEU A 511 6.72 -17.54 -13.74
CA LEU A 511 7.13 -17.95 -12.40
C LEU A 511 6.55 -19.30 -11.96
N GLY A 512 5.57 -19.85 -12.69
CA GLY A 512 4.98 -21.16 -12.42
C GLY A 512 6.01 -22.29 -12.56
N ARG A 513 5.71 -23.48 -12.05
CA ARG A 513 6.61 -24.61 -12.08
C ARG A 513 7.14 -24.96 -13.47
N ASP A 514 6.23 -24.95 -14.43
CA ASP A 514 6.56 -25.36 -15.81
C ASP A 514 7.09 -24.21 -16.66
N GLY A 515 6.88 -22.96 -16.22
CA GLY A 515 7.28 -21.73 -16.93
C GLY A 515 8.54 -21.07 -16.37
N PHE A 516 8.97 -21.45 -15.17
CA PHE A 516 10.11 -20.82 -14.52
C PHE A 516 11.43 -21.27 -15.15
N GLN A 517 12.10 -20.33 -15.82
CA GLN A 517 13.36 -20.56 -16.50
C GLN A 517 14.59 -20.23 -15.66
N GLY A 518 14.42 -19.46 -14.58
CA GLY A 518 15.50 -19.03 -13.69
C GLY A 518 15.61 -17.52 -13.58
N LEU A 519 16.37 -17.07 -12.60
CA LEU A 519 16.63 -15.64 -12.31
C LEU A 519 18.08 -15.43 -11.89
N ARG A 520 18.71 -14.40 -12.41
CA ARG A 520 19.96 -13.83 -11.88
C ARG A 520 19.62 -12.57 -11.12
N ILE A 521 20.09 -12.50 -9.89
CA ILE A 521 19.75 -11.41 -8.97
C ILE A 521 21.03 -10.92 -8.29
N ALA A 522 21.31 -9.64 -8.39
CA ALA A 522 22.30 -8.95 -7.58
C ALA A 522 21.60 -7.95 -6.65
N THR A 523 22.03 -7.87 -5.40
CA THR A 523 21.45 -6.94 -4.42
C THR A 523 22.54 -6.12 -3.74
N THR A 524 22.23 -4.86 -3.44
CA THR A 524 23.07 -3.99 -2.61
C THR A 524 22.22 -3.22 -1.61
N GLY A 525 22.88 -2.60 -0.65
CA GLY A 525 22.24 -1.80 0.37
C GLY A 525 22.14 -2.49 1.72
N ASN A 526 21.82 -1.72 2.74
CA ASN A 526 21.78 -2.15 4.12
C ASN A 526 20.81 -1.30 4.95
N VAL A 527 19.52 -1.59 4.83
CA VAL A 527 18.54 -0.94 5.73
C VAL A 527 18.89 -1.30 7.18
N PRO A 528 19.02 -0.34 8.09
CA PRO A 528 19.40 -0.61 9.47
C PRO A 528 18.46 -1.62 10.12
N LYS A 529 19.03 -2.54 10.87
CA LYS A 529 18.24 -3.48 11.70
C LYS A 529 17.68 -2.75 12.89
N GLY A 530 16.59 -3.29 13.44
CA GLY A 530 16.10 -2.76 14.71
C GLY A 530 14.91 -1.84 14.57
N GLY A 531 13.95 -2.23 13.75
CA GLY A 531 12.67 -1.57 13.69
C GLY A 531 12.47 -0.63 12.51
N PHE A 532 13.33 -0.71 11.50
CA PHE A 532 13.19 0.03 10.25
C PHE A 532 12.66 -0.81 9.08
N SER A 533 12.18 -2.05 9.38
CA SER A 533 11.59 -2.98 8.41
C SER A 533 12.52 -3.40 7.27
N SER A 534 13.76 -3.73 7.58
CA SER A 534 14.73 -4.19 6.57
C SER A 534 14.29 -5.45 5.82
N SER A 535 13.52 -6.33 6.44
CA SER A 535 12.96 -7.53 5.80
C SER A 535 11.89 -7.18 4.77
N SER A 536 10.99 -6.26 5.11
CA SER A 536 9.98 -5.76 4.18
C SER A 536 10.63 -5.10 2.98
N ALA A 537 11.66 -4.28 3.19
CA ALA A 537 12.39 -3.61 2.12
C ALA A 537 12.93 -4.60 1.08
N VAL A 538 13.48 -5.75 1.52
CA VAL A 538 13.95 -6.80 0.60
C VAL A 538 12.80 -7.43 -0.18
N THR A 539 11.69 -7.79 0.50
CA THR A 539 10.55 -8.42 -0.17
C THR A 539 9.85 -7.47 -1.13
N VAL A 540 9.71 -6.20 -0.75
CA VAL A 540 9.11 -5.15 -1.58
C VAL A 540 9.99 -4.85 -2.80
N ALA A 541 11.31 -4.68 -2.62
CA ALA A 541 12.24 -4.47 -3.73
C ALA A 541 12.22 -5.65 -4.71
N THR A 542 12.27 -6.90 -4.20
CA THR A 542 12.23 -8.11 -5.03
C THR A 542 10.96 -8.16 -5.88
N LYS A 543 9.80 -7.91 -5.28
CA LYS A 543 8.53 -7.95 -6.00
C LYS A 543 8.42 -6.86 -7.07
N ASN A 544 8.86 -5.65 -6.73
CA ASN A 544 8.87 -4.56 -7.71
C ASN A 544 9.80 -4.86 -8.89
N ALA A 545 10.97 -5.45 -8.64
CA ALA A 545 11.90 -5.86 -9.71
C ALA A 545 11.29 -6.93 -10.62
N ILE A 546 10.70 -7.99 -10.05
CA ILE A 546 10.08 -9.08 -10.83
C ILE A 546 8.84 -8.59 -11.58
N ASN A 547 8.01 -7.78 -10.91
CA ASN A 547 6.86 -7.15 -11.53
C ASN A 547 7.25 -6.34 -12.76
N ALA A 548 8.35 -5.56 -12.67
CA ALA A 548 8.87 -4.79 -13.79
C ALA A 548 9.54 -5.68 -14.86
N LEU A 549 10.31 -6.70 -14.46
CA LEU A 549 11.04 -7.58 -15.39
C LEU A 549 10.11 -8.25 -16.41
N TYR A 550 9.02 -8.81 -15.90
CA TYR A 550 8.06 -9.56 -16.71
C TYR A 550 6.84 -8.73 -17.13
N ASP A 551 6.84 -7.42 -16.83
CA ASP A 551 5.71 -6.52 -17.08
C ASP A 551 4.37 -7.12 -16.59
N LEU A 552 4.41 -7.74 -15.40
CA LEU A 552 3.24 -8.42 -14.82
C LEU A 552 2.16 -7.43 -14.41
N ARG A 553 2.58 -6.18 -14.13
CA ARG A 553 1.68 -5.07 -13.83
C ARG A 553 0.81 -5.31 -12.62
N ILE A 554 1.35 -5.99 -11.63
CA ILE A 554 0.69 -6.21 -10.34
C ILE A 554 0.49 -4.85 -9.67
N PRO A 555 -0.74 -4.49 -9.31
CA PRO A 555 -1.00 -3.18 -8.70
C PRO A 555 -0.32 -3.06 -7.34
N PRO A 556 0.02 -1.82 -6.91
CA PRO A 556 0.71 -1.58 -5.64
C PRO A 556 0.03 -2.22 -4.43
N ASP A 557 -1.29 -2.21 -4.39
CA ASP A 557 -2.07 -2.80 -3.29
C ASP A 557 -1.84 -4.30 -3.16
N LEU A 558 -1.85 -5.00 -4.29
CA LEU A 558 -1.59 -6.44 -4.32
C LEU A 558 -0.11 -6.75 -4.04
N LEU A 559 0.82 -5.88 -4.48
CA LEU A 559 2.23 -6.01 -4.12
C LEU A 559 2.44 -5.91 -2.61
N VAL A 560 1.76 -4.97 -1.93
CA VAL A 560 1.77 -4.84 -0.46
C VAL A 560 1.29 -6.14 0.18
N HIS A 561 0.14 -6.64 -0.24
CA HIS A 561 -0.44 -7.88 0.29
C HIS A 561 0.51 -9.07 0.12
N LEU A 562 1.05 -9.27 -1.08
CA LEU A 562 1.98 -10.35 -1.38
C LEU A 562 3.33 -10.20 -0.65
N ALA A 563 3.82 -8.96 -0.42
CA ALA A 563 5.03 -8.71 0.34
C ALA A 563 4.84 -9.07 1.82
N CYS A 564 3.68 -8.75 2.38
CA CYS A 564 3.29 -9.17 3.72
C CYS A 564 3.27 -10.70 3.84
N GLN A 565 2.64 -11.39 2.89
CA GLN A 565 2.64 -12.86 2.83
C GLN A 565 4.05 -13.45 2.73
N ALA A 566 4.96 -12.82 1.99
CA ALA A 566 6.34 -13.26 1.88
C ALA A 566 7.07 -13.24 3.23
N GLU A 567 6.81 -12.24 4.05
CA GLU A 567 7.36 -12.20 5.41
C GLU A 567 6.78 -13.28 6.33
N TYR A 568 5.49 -13.58 6.19
CA TYR A 568 4.92 -14.70 6.94
C TYR A 568 5.61 -16.03 6.62
N GLY A 569 6.11 -16.20 5.41
CA GLY A 569 6.93 -17.35 5.02
C GLY A 569 8.20 -17.50 5.85
N THR A 570 8.68 -16.44 6.49
CA THR A 570 9.79 -16.49 7.45
C THR A 570 9.33 -16.80 8.89
N GLY A 571 8.01 -16.96 9.12
CA GLY A 571 7.42 -17.14 10.45
C GLY A 571 7.19 -15.84 11.23
N VAL A 572 7.54 -14.69 10.66
CA VAL A 572 7.26 -13.37 11.29
C VAL A 572 5.87 -12.92 10.91
N ARG A 573 5.06 -12.63 11.89
CA ARG A 573 3.76 -12.00 11.71
C ARG A 573 3.93 -10.50 11.89
N ALA A 574 4.22 -9.81 10.79
CA ALA A 574 4.21 -8.35 10.74
C ALA A 574 2.83 -7.86 10.28
N GLY A 575 2.42 -6.69 10.73
CA GLY A 575 1.30 -5.99 10.10
C GLY A 575 1.68 -5.53 8.69
N SER A 576 0.69 -5.27 7.86
CA SER A 576 0.89 -4.86 6.45
C SER A 576 1.32 -3.41 6.26
N LEU A 577 1.29 -2.59 7.31
CA LEU A 577 1.61 -1.16 7.23
C LEU A 577 3.06 -0.88 6.86
N ASP A 578 3.98 -1.76 7.21
CA ASP A 578 5.40 -1.64 6.87
C ASP A 578 5.57 -1.67 5.35
N GLN A 579 5.10 -2.73 4.71
CA GLN A 579 5.14 -2.91 3.26
C GLN A 579 4.30 -1.84 2.54
N ALA A 580 3.17 -1.45 3.14
CA ALA A 580 2.32 -0.41 2.58
C ALA A 580 3.03 0.95 2.56
N THR A 581 3.74 1.29 3.64
CA THR A 581 4.52 2.54 3.70
C THR A 581 5.70 2.51 2.75
N GLU A 582 6.43 1.40 2.69
CA GLU A 582 7.53 1.23 1.75
C GLU A 582 7.07 1.31 0.30
N GLN A 583 5.89 0.76 -0.02
CA GLN A 583 5.35 0.76 -1.39
C GLN A 583 4.71 2.09 -1.79
N LYS A 584 3.97 2.74 -0.87
CA LYS A 584 3.10 3.89 -1.18
C LYS A 584 3.50 5.20 -0.50
N GLY A 585 4.43 5.16 0.44
CA GLY A 585 4.88 6.35 1.17
C GLY A 585 5.65 7.33 0.28
N ARG A 586 5.79 8.56 0.75
CA ARG A 586 6.45 9.66 0.03
C ARG A 586 7.58 10.26 0.84
N ALA A 587 8.61 10.76 0.14
CA ALA A 587 9.77 11.36 0.78
C ALA A 587 9.39 12.59 1.62
N GLY A 588 9.86 12.61 2.86
CA GLY A 588 9.62 13.73 3.79
C GLY A 588 8.18 13.87 4.27
N GLN A 589 7.30 12.92 3.91
CA GLN A 589 5.90 12.94 4.31
C GLN A 589 5.58 11.73 5.20
N GLY A 590 4.93 11.99 6.30
CA GLY A 590 4.31 10.92 7.08
C GLY A 590 2.96 10.55 6.47
N THR A 591 2.80 9.30 6.07
CA THR A 591 1.59 8.81 5.41
C THR A 591 0.80 7.91 6.33
N LEU A 592 -0.49 8.18 6.46
CA LEU A 592 -1.47 7.30 7.09
C LEU A 592 -2.08 6.41 6.00
N ILE A 593 -1.91 5.12 6.15
CA ILE A 593 -2.42 4.11 5.22
C ILE A 593 -3.36 3.19 5.99
N SER A 594 -4.52 2.88 5.39
CA SER A 594 -5.42 1.88 5.96
C SER A 594 -4.73 0.52 6.05
N SER A 595 -4.77 -0.11 7.20
CA SER A 595 -4.26 -1.47 7.37
C SER A 595 -5.30 -2.54 6.99
N ASN A 596 -6.51 -2.12 6.63
CA ASN A 596 -7.57 -3.03 6.21
C ASN A 596 -7.32 -3.52 4.78
N PRO A 597 -7.06 -4.82 4.56
CA PRO A 597 -6.85 -5.36 3.21
C PRO A 597 -8.03 -5.16 2.26
N ARG A 598 -9.26 -5.06 2.79
CA ARG A 598 -10.48 -4.82 1.99
C ARG A 598 -10.53 -3.42 1.40
N GLU A 599 -9.78 -2.47 2.00
CA GLU A 599 -9.64 -1.10 1.50
C GLU A 599 -8.44 -0.94 0.56
N ASN A 600 -7.80 -2.04 0.15
CA ASN A 600 -6.64 -2.04 -0.74
C ASN A 600 -5.53 -1.10 -0.24
N PHE A 601 -5.29 -1.05 1.08
CA PHE A 601 -4.28 -0.19 1.69
C PHE A 601 -4.36 1.26 1.18
N ARG A 602 -5.57 1.82 1.13
CA ARG A 602 -5.75 3.19 0.67
C ARG A 602 -5.00 4.18 1.55
N ILE A 603 -4.51 5.23 0.92
CA ILE A 603 -3.92 6.36 1.64
C ILE A 603 -5.08 7.17 2.25
N ILE A 604 -5.10 7.26 3.58
CA ILE A 604 -6.06 8.06 4.34
C ILE A 604 -5.66 9.53 4.28
N GLY A 605 -4.39 9.81 4.45
CA GLY A 605 -3.83 11.14 4.37
C GLY A 605 -2.31 11.13 4.35
N THR A 606 -1.73 12.20 3.84
CA THR A 606 -0.28 12.42 3.83
C THR A 606 0.01 13.80 4.41
N TYR A 607 0.86 13.85 5.41
CA TYR A 607 1.10 15.05 6.18
C TYR A 607 2.60 15.32 6.34
N PRO A 608 3.06 16.58 6.24
CA PRO A 608 4.46 16.90 6.44
C PRO A 608 4.89 16.61 7.88
N VAL A 609 6.09 16.07 8.02
CA VAL A 609 6.73 15.93 9.33
C VAL A 609 7.45 17.23 9.65
N PRO A 610 7.20 17.87 10.80
CA PRO A 610 7.83 19.17 11.17
C PRO A 610 9.30 18.96 11.57
N ALA A 611 10.13 18.50 10.63
CA ALA A 611 11.55 18.16 10.85
C ALA A 611 12.45 19.38 11.09
N ASP A 612 11.97 20.55 10.80
CA ASP A 612 12.61 21.84 11.11
C ASP A 612 12.65 22.13 12.63
N ARG A 613 11.64 21.64 13.35
CA ARG A 613 11.52 21.82 14.80
C ARG A 613 11.82 20.53 15.58
N PHE A 614 11.39 19.38 15.11
CA PHE A 614 11.54 18.12 15.84
C PHE A 614 12.52 17.20 15.13
N GLN A 615 13.63 16.91 15.81
CA GLN A 615 14.59 15.92 15.35
C GLN A 615 14.42 14.61 16.12
N VAL A 616 14.62 13.49 15.44
CA VAL A 616 14.55 12.17 16.06
C VAL A 616 15.92 11.51 15.99
N ILE A 617 16.41 11.11 17.15
CA ILE A 617 17.67 10.39 17.32
C ILE A 617 17.33 8.92 17.60
N PHE A 618 18.14 8.01 17.07
CA PHE A 618 17.95 6.56 17.23
C PHE A 618 19.13 5.95 17.96
N PRO A 619 19.13 6.01 19.32
CA PRO A 619 20.18 5.39 20.11
C PRO A 619 20.07 3.87 20.08
N TYR A 620 21.20 3.17 20.07
CA TYR A 620 21.26 1.72 20.23
C TYR A 620 20.87 1.29 21.64
N THR A 621 20.18 0.14 21.72
CA THR A 621 19.84 -0.54 22.97
C THR A 621 20.65 -1.79 23.22
N VAL A 622 21.46 -2.21 22.23
CA VAL A 622 22.15 -3.52 22.19
C VAL A 622 23.63 -3.30 21.98
N GLU A 623 24.42 -3.95 22.78
CA GLU A 623 25.85 -4.11 22.54
C GLU A 623 26.06 -5.14 21.40
N ARG A 624 27.10 -4.94 20.56
CA ARG A 624 27.39 -5.85 19.42
C ARG A 624 27.81 -7.25 19.83
N ASP A 625 28.25 -7.44 21.06
CA ASP A 625 28.64 -8.74 21.55
C ASP A 625 27.41 -9.62 21.82
N ARG A 626 27.33 -10.76 21.15
CA ARG A 626 26.21 -11.71 21.28
C ARG A 626 26.07 -12.28 22.70
N GLU A 627 27.13 -12.34 23.46
CA GLU A 627 27.06 -12.79 24.85
C GLU A 627 26.47 -11.71 25.77
N ALA A 628 26.64 -10.44 25.43
CA ALA A 628 25.97 -9.31 26.08
C ALA A 628 24.52 -9.09 25.64
N TRP A 629 24.01 -9.89 24.71
CA TRP A 629 22.62 -9.77 24.17
C TRP A 629 21.54 -9.90 25.26
N LYS A 630 21.85 -10.58 26.36
CA LYS A 630 21.01 -10.58 27.57
C LYS A 630 20.76 -9.20 28.17
N TRP A 631 21.52 -8.21 27.78
CA TRP A 631 21.39 -6.79 28.14
C TRP A 631 20.37 -6.04 27.27
N SER A 632 20.05 -6.57 26.10
CA SER A 632 18.96 -5.99 25.33
C SER A 632 17.66 -6.19 26.11
N TRP A 633 16.84 -5.16 26.16
CA TRP A 633 15.52 -5.24 26.74
C TRP A 633 14.66 -6.33 26.07
N ASN A 634 14.94 -6.71 24.81
CA ASN A 634 14.33 -7.86 24.14
C ASN A 634 14.66 -9.18 24.82
N ALA A 635 15.92 -9.44 25.11
CA ALA A 635 16.32 -10.66 25.79
C ALA A 635 15.73 -10.73 27.22
N TYR A 636 15.64 -9.59 27.89
CA TYR A 636 15.00 -9.51 29.19
C TYR A 636 13.47 -9.76 29.11
N ALA A 637 12.80 -9.22 28.10
CA ALA A 637 11.36 -9.41 27.90
C ALA A 637 11.01 -10.85 27.46
N GLU A 638 11.92 -11.54 26.81
CA GLU A 638 11.73 -12.89 26.27
C GLU A 638 12.22 -14.02 27.18
N ASN A 639 12.66 -13.73 28.39
CA ASN A 639 13.10 -14.77 29.32
C ASN A 639 11.95 -15.75 29.63
N SER A 640 11.99 -16.89 28.93
CA SER A 640 10.95 -17.92 28.95
C SER A 640 10.84 -18.69 30.28
N ALA A 641 11.80 -18.50 31.20
CA ALA A 641 11.78 -19.09 32.52
C ALA A 641 10.92 -18.33 33.54
N SER A 642 10.38 -17.16 33.17
CA SER A 642 9.48 -16.41 34.03
C SER A 642 8.04 -16.87 33.88
N ASP A 643 7.26 -16.85 34.96
CA ASP A 643 5.81 -17.06 34.94
C ASP A 643 5.03 -15.98 34.15
N ARG A 644 5.73 -15.00 33.59
CA ARG A 644 5.18 -13.86 32.88
C ARG A 644 5.19 -14.12 31.37
N PRO A 645 4.14 -13.71 30.63
CA PRO A 645 4.14 -13.80 29.18
C PRO A 645 5.32 -13.03 28.57
N SER A 646 5.91 -13.59 27.52
CA SER A 646 6.93 -12.92 26.74
C SER A 646 6.32 -11.75 25.93
N THR A 647 7.16 -10.82 25.47
CA THR A 647 6.75 -9.75 24.56
C THR A 647 6.04 -10.29 23.32
N SER A 648 6.52 -11.41 22.79
CA SER A 648 5.90 -12.08 21.64
C SER A 648 4.48 -12.58 21.95
N GLU A 649 4.26 -13.15 23.14
CA GLU A 649 2.92 -13.59 23.58
C GLU A 649 1.98 -12.39 23.77
N MET A 650 2.46 -11.29 24.36
CA MET A 650 1.67 -10.08 24.54
C MET A 650 1.28 -9.45 23.21
N ARG A 651 2.18 -9.40 22.25
CA ARG A 651 1.86 -8.92 20.90
C ARG A 651 0.79 -9.78 20.21
N LYS A 652 0.91 -11.10 20.33
CA LYS A 652 -0.13 -12.00 19.81
C LYS A 652 -1.48 -11.75 20.49
N LEU A 653 -1.47 -11.59 21.80
CA LEU A 653 -2.69 -11.25 22.55
C LEU A 653 -3.32 -9.97 22.05
N THR A 654 -2.55 -8.92 21.78
CA THR A 654 -3.08 -7.64 21.29
C THR A 654 -3.79 -7.79 19.96
N GLY A 655 -3.13 -8.40 19.00
CA GLY A 655 -3.74 -8.63 17.69
C GLY A 655 -5.05 -9.43 17.79
N LYS A 656 -5.10 -10.38 18.70
CA LYS A 656 -6.29 -11.20 18.92
C LYS A 656 -7.35 -10.51 19.78
N ALA A 657 -6.95 -9.63 20.67
CA ALA A 657 -7.87 -8.91 21.55
C ALA A 657 -8.87 -8.05 20.76
N ALA A 658 -8.44 -7.37 19.71
CA ALA A 658 -9.33 -6.60 18.86
C ALA A 658 -10.37 -7.50 18.15
N GLU A 659 -9.96 -8.67 17.68
CA GLU A 659 -10.90 -9.64 17.06
C GLU A 659 -11.84 -10.25 18.10
N ILE A 660 -11.32 -10.65 19.26
CA ILE A 660 -12.15 -11.16 20.37
C ILE A 660 -13.19 -10.09 20.77
N ALA A 661 -12.77 -8.85 20.93
CA ALA A 661 -13.67 -7.75 21.27
C ALA A 661 -14.75 -7.54 20.20
N ALA A 662 -14.37 -7.51 18.93
CA ALA A 662 -15.31 -7.35 17.83
C ALA A 662 -16.37 -8.46 17.78
N LEU A 663 -15.95 -9.72 18.02
CA LEU A 663 -16.88 -10.87 18.08
C LEU A 663 -17.76 -10.83 19.31
N LEU A 664 -17.25 -10.39 20.46
CA LEU A 664 -18.04 -10.27 21.71
C LEU A 664 -19.16 -9.25 21.58
N ILE A 665 -18.88 -8.09 20.97
CA ILE A 665 -19.89 -7.05 20.75
C ILE A 665 -20.70 -7.24 19.48
N GLN A 666 -20.47 -8.33 18.75
CA GLN A 666 -21.12 -8.64 17.47
C GLN A 666 -20.95 -7.51 16.43
N LEU A 667 -19.73 -6.97 16.33
CA LEU A 667 -19.41 -6.00 15.29
C LEU A 667 -19.49 -6.68 13.92
N PRO A 668 -20.28 -6.15 12.96
CA PRO A 668 -20.42 -6.75 11.63
C PRO A 668 -19.08 -7.04 10.96
N LEU A 669 -18.97 -8.17 10.21
CA LEU A 669 -17.69 -8.57 9.60
C LEU A 669 -17.15 -7.58 8.57
N GLU A 670 -18.03 -6.80 7.95
CA GLU A 670 -17.64 -5.76 6.98
C GLU A 670 -17.13 -4.46 7.62
N THR A 671 -17.25 -4.35 8.94
CA THR A 671 -16.85 -3.18 9.72
C THR A 671 -15.64 -3.51 10.59
N ASP A 672 -14.84 -2.49 10.86
CA ASP A 672 -13.76 -2.49 11.83
C ASP A 672 -13.88 -1.31 12.81
N PHE A 673 -13.14 -1.36 13.91
CA PHE A 673 -13.24 -0.34 14.95
C PHE A 673 -12.79 1.06 14.47
N PHE A 674 -11.73 1.11 13.66
CA PHE A 674 -11.22 2.38 13.16
C PHE A 674 -12.22 3.05 12.21
N LYS A 675 -12.87 2.28 11.36
CA LYS A 675 -13.82 2.81 10.36
C LYS A 675 -14.95 3.62 10.97
N VAL A 676 -15.39 3.24 12.17
CA VAL A 676 -16.47 3.96 12.87
C VAL A 676 -16.04 5.36 13.34
N VAL A 677 -14.76 5.55 13.60
CA VAL A 677 -14.23 6.83 14.16
C VAL A 677 -13.39 7.61 13.15
N GLU A 678 -13.18 7.08 11.96
CA GLU A 678 -12.30 7.63 10.94
C GLU A 678 -12.67 9.07 10.55
N ASP A 679 -13.95 9.31 10.26
CA ASP A 679 -14.40 10.62 9.75
C ASP A 679 -14.12 11.76 10.75
N ASP A 680 -14.33 11.53 12.04
CA ASP A 680 -14.02 12.50 13.09
C ASP A 680 -12.51 12.77 13.18
N LEU A 681 -11.72 11.71 13.17
CA LEU A 681 -10.27 11.82 13.32
C LEU A 681 -9.61 12.49 12.12
N VAL A 682 -10.05 12.14 10.91
CA VAL A 682 -9.51 12.74 9.67
C VAL A 682 -9.87 14.23 9.59
N ARG A 683 -11.10 14.62 9.96
CA ARG A 683 -11.58 15.97 9.85
C ARG A 683 -11.00 16.90 10.92
N ASP A 684 -11.03 16.46 12.18
CA ASP A 684 -10.82 17.33 13.34
C ASP A 684 -9.57 16.96 14.17
N GLY A 685 -8.92 15.84 13.86
CA GLY A 685 -7.82 15.28 14.68
C GLY A 685 -8.27 14.86 16.08
N ALA A 686 -9.57 14.79 16.33
CA ALA A 686 -10.15 14.49 17.63
C ALA A 686 -11.47 13.73 17.48
N LEU A 687 -11.81 12.94 18.49
CA LEU A 687 -13.06 12.19 18.54
C LEU A 687 -14.23 13.12 18.89
N GLY A 688 -15.27 13.13 18.08
CA GLY A 688 -16.53 13.80 18.35
C GLY A 688 -17.31 13.18 19.51
N ALA A 689 -18.38 13.81 19.94
CA ALA A 689 -19.19 13.33 21.07
C ALA A 689 -19.83 11.95 20.79
N GLU A 690 -20.30 11.73 19.55
CA GLU A 690 -20.90 10.46 19.14
C GLU A 690 -19.88 9.32 19.13
N SER A 691 -18.71 9.54 18.55
CA SER A 691 -17.61 8.56 18.54
C SER A 691 -17.17 8.20 19.96
N ARG A 692 -17.00 9.18 20.83
CA ARG A 692 -16.66 8.94 22.26
C ARG A 692 -17.75 8.15 23.00
N ALA A 693 -19.02 8.48 22.77
CA ALA A 693 -20.14 7.76 23.36
C ALA A 693 -20.19 6.30 22.85
N TRP A 694 -19.97 6.10 21.55
CA TRP A 694 -19.91 4.77 20.97
C TRP A 694 -18.75 3.94 21.56
N ILE A 695 -17.52 4.52 21.61
CA ILE A 695 -16.37 3.84 22.21
C ILE A 695 -16.64 3.47 23.66
N ALA A 696 -17.20 4.39 24.47
CA ALA A 696 -17.57 4.10 25.86
C ALA A 696 -18.60 2.96 25.92
N GLY A 697 -19.55 2.91 24.97
CA GLY A 697 -20.51 1.82 24.82
C GLY A 697 -19.85 0.49 24.51
N VAL A 698 -18.88 0.47 23.62
CA VAL A 698 -18.05 -0.71 23.30
C VAL A 698 -17.31 -1.18 24.55
N LEU A 699 -16.56 -0.29 25.19
CA LEU A 699 -15.75 -0.63 26.35
C LEU A 699 -16.58 -1.20 27.52
N ARG A 700 -17.79 -0.68 27.75
CA ARG A 700 -18.72 -1.22 28.77
C ARG A 700 -19.16 -2.68 28.50
N GLN A 701 -19.28 -3.07 27.25
CA GLN A 701 -19.65 -4.44 26.85
C GLN A 701 -18.48 -5.43 27.05
N LEU A 702 -17.25 -4.94 27.14
CA LEU A 702 -16.07 -5.76 27.30
C LEU A 702 -15.76 -5.98 28.79
N PRO A 703 -15.27 -7.16 29.19
CA PRO A 703 -14.84 -7.40 30.56
C PRO A 703 -13.62 -6.57 30.91
N LEU A 704 -13.56 -6.04 32.14
CA LEU A 704 -12.35 -5.41 32.68
C LEU A 704 -11.21 -6.42 32.71
N LEU A 705 -11.50 -7.61 33.23
CA LEU A 705 -10.60 -8.75 33.25
C LEU A 705 -11.40 -10.01 33.01
N ALA A 706 -10.88 -10.90 32.20
CA ALA A 706 -11.44 -12.22 31.99
C ALA A 706 -10.35 -13.24 31.74
N SER A 707 -10.51 -14.45 32.22
CA SER A 707 -9.63 -15.56 31.85
C SER A 707 -9.84 -15.93 30.37
N ARG A 708 -8.81 -16.54 29.78
CA ARG A 708 -8.89 -17.09 28.43
C ARG A 708 -10.08 -18.05 28.25
N GLU A 709 -10.37 -18.84 29.27
CA GLU A 709 -11.50 -19.78 29.24
C GLU A 709 -12.87 -19.09 29.26
N GLU A 710 -13.04 -18.05 30.09
CA GLU A 710 -14.26 -17.23 30.09
C GLU A 710 -14.49 -16.53 28.75
N LEU A 711 -13.43 -15.98 28.12
CA LEU A 711 -13.53 -15.38 26.80
C LEU A 711 -13.94 -16.41 25.75
N ARG A 712 -13.38 -17.62 25.79
CA ARG A 712 -13.74 -18.72 24.91
C ARG A 712 -15.21 -19.10 25.06
N GLN A 713 -15.71 -19.21 26.27
CA GLN A 713 -17.11 -19.52 26.55
C GLN A 713 -18.05 -18.43 26.00
N ARG A 714 -17.77 -17.17 26.27
CA ARG A 714 -18.57 -16.04 25.77
C ARG A 714 -18.58 -15.99 24.23
N LEU A 715 -17.45 -16.27 23.58
CA LEU A 715 -17.42 -16.33 22.13
C LEU A 715 -18.20 -17.50 21.54
N ALA A 716 -18.26 -18.63 22.25
CA ALA A 716 -19.09 -19.76 21.84
C ALA A 716 -20.59 -19.40 21.79
N GLU A 717 -21.05 -18.48 22.64
CA GLU A 717 -22.43 -17.97 22.60
C GLU A 717 -22.70 -17.18 21.31
N ASN A 718 -21.72 -16.49 20.76
CA ASN A 718 -21.83 -15.69 19.54
C ASN A 718 -21.54 -16.48 18.26
N ARG A 719 -21.19 -17.78 18.36
CA ARG A 719 -20.80 -18.61 17.21
C ARG A 719 -21.85 -18.65 16.10
N ALA A 720 -23.13 -18.78 16.46
CA ALA A 720 -24.21 -18.83 15.47
C ALA A 720 -24.33 -17.51 14.67
N TRP A 721 -24.22 -16.38 15.35
CA TRP A 721 -24.19 -15.06 14.72
C TRP A 721 -22.99 -14.97 13.77
N TYR A 722 -21.80 -15.36 14.22
CA TYR A 722 -20.59 -15.29 13.43
C TYR A 722 -20.68 -16.16 12.16
N MET A 723 -21.23 -17.34 12.26
CA MET A 723 -21.50 -18.20 11.09
C MET A 723 -22.46 -17.54 10.10
N ALA A 724 -23.54 -16.92 10.59
CA ALA A 724 -24.48 -16.20 9.74
C ALA A 724 -23.81 -15.06 8.98
N GLN A 725 -22.96 -14.27 9.67
CA GLN A 725 -22.16 -13.20 9.06
C GLN A 725 -21.18 -13.74 8.01
N LEU A 726 -20.52 -14.88 8.25
CA LEU A 726 -19.63 -15.50 7.26
C LEU A 726 -20.39 -15.91 5.99
N ILE A 727 -21.58 -16.52 6.12
CA ILE A 727 -22.42 -16.89 4.97
C ILE A 727 -22.82 -15.63 4.18
N GLU A 728 -23.31 -14.61 4.89
CA GLU A 728 -23.78 -13.36 4.28
C GLU A 728 -22.66 -12.62 3.53
N THR A 729 -21.50 -12.47 4.16
CA THR A 729 -20.42 -11.63 3.64
C THR A 729 -19.53 -12.33 2.62
N THR A 730 -19.38 -13.66 2.71
CA THR A 730 -18.45 -14.41 1.86
C THR A 730 -19.14 -15.37 0.89
N GLY A 731 -20.43 -15.55 1.00
CA GLY A 731 -21.21 -16.46 0.15
C GLY A 731 -20.86 -17.95 0.32
N VAL A 732 -20.12 -18.32 1.37
CA VAL A 732 -19.79 -19.73 1.65
C VAL A 732 -21.00 -20.51 2.14
N ASP A 733 -21.04 -21.81 1.90
CA ASP A 733 -22.08 -22.67 2.43
C ASP A 733 -21.97 -22.85 3.96
N ALA A 734 -22.98 -23.42 4.56
CA ALA A 734 -23.07 -23.62 6.01
C ALA A 734 -21.94 -24.51 6.57
N GLN A 735 -21.49 -25.51 5.79
CA GLN A 735 -20.41 -26.40 6.20
C GLN A 735 -19.06 -25.65 6.21
N ALA A 736 -18.75 -24.91 5.17
CA ALA A 736 -17.55 -24.09 5.09
C ALA A 736 -17.56 -22.97 6.15
N ALA A 737 -18.73 -22.32 6.37
CA ALA A 737 -18.89 -21.33 7.43
C ALA A 737 -18.61 -21.93 8.81
N THR A 738 -19.10 -23.16 9.07
CA THR A 738 -18.84 -23.90 10.31
C THR A 738 -17.35 -24.12 10.52
N GLN A 739 -16.66 -24.69 9.53
CA GLN A 739 -15.21 -24.97 9.61
C GLN A 739 -14.41 -23.69 9.82
N LYS A 740 -14.74 -22.63 9.09
CA LYS A 740 -14.08 -21.33 9.20
C LYS A 740 -14.31 -20.68 10.57
N ALA A 741 -15.55 -20.73 11.08
CA ALA A 741 -15.86 -20.20 12.40
C ALA A 741 -15.09 -20.95 13.50
N ASP A 742 -15.13 -22.29 13.49
CA ASP A 742 -14.44 -23.11 14.49
C ASP A 742 -12.92 -22.93 14.42
N GLY A 743 -12.35 -22.88 13.22
CA GLY A 743 -10.93 -22.61 13.01
C GLY A 743 -10.50 -21.23 13.54
N THR A 744 -11.26 -20.19 13.22
CA THR A 744 -11.00 -18.84 13.70
C THR A 744 -11.10 -18.77 15.23
N LEU A 745 -12.21 -19.24 15.82
CA LEU A 745 -12.39 -19.21 17.26
C LEU A 745 -11.31 -20.00 18.01
N ALA A 746 -10.88 -21.14 17.48
CA ALA A 746 -9.77 -21.89 18.05
C ALA A 746 -8.44 -21.11 17.97
N SER A 747 -8.18 -20.47 16.82
CA SER A 747 -6.93 -19.74 16.58
C SER A 747 -6.76 -18.53 17.50
N LEU A 748 -7.86 -17.88 17.90
CA LEU A 748 -7.83 -16.72 18.79
C LEU A 748 -7.16 -17.00 20.14
N PHE A 749 -7.17 -18.24 20.59
CA PHE A 749 -6.65 -18.64 21.90
C PHE A 749 -5.33 -19.42 21.83
N THR A 750 -4.64 -19.37 20.71
CA THR A 750 -3.35 -20.04 20.53
C THR A 750 -2.17 -19.06 20.60
N GLY A 751 -1.05 -19.55 21.14
CA GLY A 751 0.23 -18.83 21.12
C GLY A 751 0.40 -17.69 22.11
N TRP A 752 -0.43 -17.61 23.13
CA TRP A 752 -0.32 -16.69 24.26
C TRP A 752 -0.90 -17.31 25.54
N ARG A 753 -0.49 -16.78 26.68
CA ARG A 753 -0.97 -17.16 28.03
C ARG A 753 -1.70 -16.01 28.67
N ASP A 754 -2.52 -16.29 29.68
CA ASP A 754 -3.14 -15.25 30.51
C ASP A 754 -2.02 -14.43 31.17
N PRO A 755 -1.98 -13.10 30.96
CA PRO A 755 -0.99 -12.25 31.61
C PRO A 755 -1.28 -12.17 33.13
N LEU A 756 -0.21 -12.15 33.93
CA LEU A 756 -0.27 -11.79 35.34
C LEU A 756 -0.26 -10.27 35.46
N LEU A 757 -1.34 -9.71 35.90
CA LEU A 757 -1.54 -8.28 35.98
C LEU A 757 -1.58 -7.86 37.47
N ARG A 758 -1.23 -6.61 37.71
CA ARG A 758 -1.35 -6.00 39.03
C ARG A 758 -2.41 -4.92 39.00
N ARG A 759 -3.18 -4.83 40.04
CA ARG A 759 -4.24 -3.84 40.24
C ARG A 759 -4.11 -3.23 41.63
N THR A 760 -4.25 -1.92 41.69
CA THR A 760 -4.39 -1.23 42.97
C THR A 760 -5.86 -1.17 43.37
N THR A 761 -6.23 -1.73 44.50
CA THR A 761 -7.59 -1.68 45.03
C THR A 761 -7.92 -0.29 45.57
N ALA A 762 -9.18 0.00 45.82
CA ALA A 762 -9.63 1.30 46.31
C ALA A 762 -9.02 1.68 47.70
N ASP A 763 -8.61 0.69 48.49
CA ASP A 763 -7.91 0.86 49.75
C ASP A 763 -6.37 0.92 49.62
N GLY A 764 -5.87 0.97 48.36
CA GLY A 764 -4.44 1.11 48.06
C GLY A 764 -3.62 -0.18 48.11
N GLN A 765 -4.27 -1.34 48.28
CA GLN A 765 -3.56 -2.62 48.22
C GLN A 765 -3.27 -3.02 46.78
N VAL A 766 -2.12 -3.64 46.53
CA VAL A 766 -1.76 -4.20 45.21
C VAL A 766 -2.12 -5.69 45.23
N VAL A 767 -3.02 -6.08 44.34
CA VAL A 767 -3.39 -7.47 44.11
C VAL A 767 -2.89 -7.94 42.76
N GLU A 768 -2.53 -9.21 42.67
CA GLU A 768 -2.11 -9.86 41.43
C GLU A 768 -3.25 -10.74 40.91
N GLU A 769 -3.59 -10.60 39.63
CA GLU A 769 -4.68 -11.31 38.98
C GLU A 769 -4.23 -11.86 37.63
N LEU A 770 -4.63 -13.12 37.34
CA LEU A 770 -4.41 -13.72 36.01
C LEU A 770 -5.62 -13.45 35.13
N GLY A 771 -5.39 -12.92 33.94
CA GLY A 771 -6.47 -12.71 32.98
C GLY A 771 -6.11 -11.69 31.90
N VAL A 772 -6.99 -11.57 30.93
CA VAL A 772 -6.89 -10.63 29.82
C VAL A 772 -7.61 -9.35 30.19
N PRO A 773 -6.94 -8.20 30.26
CA PRO A 773 -7.57 -6.90 30.48
C PRO A 773 -8.14 -6.36 29.15
N LEU A 774 -9.15 -7.07 28.59
CA LEU A 774 -9.63 -6.84 27.23
C LEU A 774 -10.09 -5.41 27.01
N ARG A 775 -10.81 -4.84 27.98
CA ARG A 775 -11.28 -3.44 27.93
C ARG A 775 -10.12 -2.46 27.82
N ALA A 776 -9.08 -2.65 28.61
CA ALA A 776 -7.89 -1.79 28.60
C ALA A 776 -7.08 -1.91 27.30
N ILE A 777 -7.00 -3.11 26.72
CA ILE A 777 -6.33 -3.33 25.42
C ILE A 777 -7.07 -2.57 24.32
N VAL A 778 -8.38 -2.70 24.25
CA VAL A 778 -9.17 -2.02 23.21
C VAL A 778 -9.17 -0.50 23.40
N ALA A 779 -9.27 -0.02 24.62
CA ALA A 779 -9.13 1.41 24.94
C ALA A 779 -7.78 1.97 24.49
N TYR A 780 -6.71 1.22 24.71
CA TYR A 780 -5.36 1.58 24.25
C TYR A 780 -5.29 1.73 22.72
N LEU A 781 -5.85 0.80 21.97
CA LEU A 781 -5.86 0.87 20.50
C LEU A 781 -6.60 2.12 20.00
N PHE A 782 -7.74 2.46 20.60
CA PHE A 782 -8.42 3.72 20.29
C PHE A 782 -7.60 4.95 20.65
N ALA A 783 -6.95 4.92 21.81
CA ALA A 783 -6.09 6.02 22.25
C ALA A 783 -4.90 6.22 21.32
N GLU A 784 -4.25 5.14 20.86
CA GLU A 784 -3.14 5.22 19.92
C GLU A 784 -3.55 5.86 18.58
N VAL A 785 -4.67 5.41 18.03
CA VAL A 785 -5.16 5.97 16.76
C VAL A 785 -5.53 7.45 16.93
N ALA A 786 -6.29 7.79 17.95
CA ALA A 786 -6.67 9.18 18.20
C ALA A 786 -5.44 10.09 18.37
N ARG A 787 -4.36 9.58 18.96
CA ARG A 787 -3.11 10.34 19.09
C ARG A 787 -2.36 10.56 17.81
N ASN A 788 -2.33 9.60 16.89
CA ASN A 788 -1.73 9.81 15.60
C ASN A 788 -2.36 11.03 14.91
N PHE A 789 -3.68 11.09 14.90
CA PHE A 789 -4.39 12.21 14.30
C PHE A 789 -4.26 13.51 15.09
N HIS A 790 -4.28 13.42 16.43
CA HIS A 790 -4.04 14.58 17.29
C HIS A 790 -2.65 15.19 17.03
N LEU A 791 -1.62 14.37 16.99
CA LEU A 791 -0.26 14.81 16.74
C LEU A 791 -0.12 15.51 15.37
N ILE A 792 -0.79 15.00 14.35
CA ILE A 792 -0.81 15.60 13.01
C ILE A 792 -1.45 16.97 13.03
N HIS A 793 -2.56 17.13 13.72
CA HIS A 793 -3.31 18.39 13.79
C HIS A 793 -2.76 19.39 14.80
N HIS A 794 -2.00 18.90 15.79
CA HIS A 794 -1.44 19.70 16.90
C HIS A 794 0.07 19.42 17.06
N PRO A 795 0.90 19.77 16.06
CA PRO A 795 2.34 19.47 16.09
C PRO A 795 3.07 20.18 17.24
N ASP A 796 2.51 21.25 17.81
CA ASP A 796 3.07 21.90 19.00
C ASP A 796 3.07 21.00 20.24
N GLU A 797 2.18 20.02 20.30
CA GLU A 797 2.09 19.02 21.37
C GLU A 797 2.91 17.75 21.09
N TRP A 798 3.89 17.83 20.19
CA TRP A 798 4.67 16.67 19.73
C TRP A 798 5.31 15.90 20.87
N ILE A 799 6.08 16.59 21.72
CA ILE A 799 6.81 15.97 22.85
C ILE A 799 5.84 15.32 23.85
N ASP A 800 4.74 16.01 24.18
CA ASP A 800 3.72 15.46 25.06
C ASP A 800 3.03 14.21 24.45
N SER A 801 2.66 14.30 23.18
CA SER A 801 2.01 13.18 22.47
C SER A 801 2.90 11.94 22.38
N VAL A 802 4.19 12.11 22.09
CA VAL A 802 5.16 11.00 22.05
C VAL A 802 5.38 10.43 23.46
N THR A 803 5.50 11.27 24.46
CA THR A 803 5.60 10.83 25.87
C THR A 803 4.39 9.99 26.26
N TRP A 804 3.21 10.43 25.90
CA TRP A 804 1.97 9.69 26.11
C TRP A 804 1.92 8.35 25.38
N SER A 805 2.42 8.29 24.17
CA SER A 805 2.51 7.05 23.42
C SER A 805 3.38 6.02 24.17
N GLN A 806 4.53 6.45 24.65
CA GLN A 806 5.40 5.60 25.45
C GLN A 806 4.73 5.15 26.75
N ARG A 807 3.90 5.99 27.37
CA ARG A 807 3.15 5.61 28.58
C ARG A 807 2.15 4.48 28.35
N GLY A 808 1.48 4.45 27.22
CA GLY A 808 0.64 3.32 26.83
C GLY A 808 1.43 2.01 26.72
N ASP A 809 2.71 2.10 26.36
CA ASP A 809 3.63 0.96 26.25
C ASP A 809 4.38 0.61 27.54
N ARG A 810 4.15 1.33 28.64
CA ARG A 810 4.91 1.18 29.87
C ARG A 810 4.46 0.05 30.78
N SER A 811 5.45 -0.52 31.43
CA SER A 811 5.29 -1.27 32.67
C SER A 811 5.50 -0.41 33.95
N VAL A 812 5.84 0.86 33.80
CA VAL A 812 6.18 1.79 34.90
C VAL A 812 5.41 3.10 34.73
N ASP A 813 4.69 3.53 35.76
CA ASP A 813 4.09 4.86 35.79
C ASP A 813 5.15 5.92 36.17
N LEU A 814 5.75 6.52 35.15
CA LEU A 814 6.60 7.69 35.30
C LEU A 814 5.78 8.94 34.97
N ASP A 815 5.08 9.50 35.99
CA ASP A 815 4.46 10.80 35.86
C ASP A 815 5.55 11.85 35.57
N PRO A 816 5.55 12.56 34.40
CA PRO A 816 6.53 13.60 34.14
C PRO A 816 6.57 14.70 35.19
N ALA A 817 5.42 14.99 35.86
CA ALA A 817 5.34 15.92 36.97
C ALA A 817 6.01 15.38 38.26
N ARG A 818 6.27 14.07 38.29
CA ARG A 818 6.90 13.37 39.42
C ARG A 818 8.23 12.74 39.06
N LEU A 819 8.90 13.25 38.02
CA LEU A 819 10.25 12.77 37.71
C LEU A 819 11.12 12.84 38.96
N PRO A 820 11.72 11.71 39.34
CA PRO A 820 12.55 11.71 40.54
C PRO A 820 13.71 12.67 40.36
N THR A 821 14.07 13.35 41.41
CA THR A 821 15.26 14.20 41.47
C THR A 821 16.51 13.34 41.23
N ARG A 822 17.65 13.93 40.82
CA ARG A 822 18.92 13.19 40.63
C ARG A 822 19.29 12.38 41.88
N ALA A 823 19.10 12.97 43.01
CA ALA A 823 19.33 12.30 44.29
C ALA A 823 18.33 11.16 44.56
N GLU A 824 17.10 11.25 44.05
CA GLU A 824 16.10 10.18 44.13
C GLU A 824 16.39 9.08 43.13
N MET A 825 16.81 9.40 41.88
CA MET A 825 17.28 8.41 40.91
C MET A 825 18.56 7.74 41.34
N GLU A 826 19.50 8.49 41.91
CA GLU A 826 20.73 7.95 42.48
C GLU A 826 20.49 7.08 43.72
N ARG A 827 19.44 7.36 44.49
CA ARG A 827 18.98 6.50 45.59
C ARG A 827 18.15 5.31 45.19
N ALA A 828 17.38 5.45 44.10
CA ALA A 828 16.49 4.40 43.58
C ALA A 828 17.21 3.38 42.73
N LEU A 829 18.27 3.77 42.02
CA LEU A 829 19.23 2.84 41.49
C LEU A 829 19.94 2.18 42.67
N PRO A 830 19.86 0.86 42.84
CA PRO A 830 20.60 0.21 43.91
C PRO A 830 22.09 0.26 43.56
N TRP A 831 22.71 1.35 43.93
CA TRP A 831 24.15 1.46 44.02
C TRP A 831 24.63 0.55 45.16
N GLU A 832 24.42 -0.74 44.96
CA GLU A 832 25.03 -1.72 45.87
C GLU A 832 26.54 -1.59 45.73
N ALA A 833 27.21 -1.43 46.84
CA ALA A 833 28.66 -1.32 46.86
C ALA A 833 29.27 -2.51 46.12
N GLY A 834 29.98 -2.25 45.02
CA GLY A 834 30.59 -3.28 44.19
C GLY A 834 29.86 -3.62 42.89
N LEU A 835 28.65 -3.09 42.64
CA LEU A 835 28.00 -3.25 41.33
C LEU A 835 28.43 -2.15 40.38
N SER A 836 28.86 -2.51 39.19
CA SER A 836 29.22 -1.59 38.11
C SER A 836 28.75 -2.10 36.76
N GLY A 837 28.58 -1.17 35.83
CA GLY A 837 28.24 -1.46 34.45
C GLY A 837 27.05 -2.43 34.32
N PRO A 838 27.28 -3.59 33.71
CA PRO A 838 26.25 -4.58 33.43
C PRO A 838 25.43 -5.02 34.65
N ALA A 839 26.07 -5.35 35.78
CA ALA A 839 25.36 -5.81 36.97
C ALA A 839 24.40 -4.74 37.54
N LEU A 840 24.74 -3.47 37.42
CA LEU A 840 23.87 -2.36 37.81
C LEU A 840 22.63 -2.27 36.89
N LEU A 841 22.82 -2.49 35.58
CA LEU A 841 21.73 -2.51 34.61
C LEU A 841 20.78 -3.69 34.87
N ASP A 842 21.32 -4.90 35.16
CA ASP A 842 20.52 -6.08 35.49
C ASP A 842 19.61 -5.79 36.68
N ARG A 843 20.15 -5.17 37.72
CA ARG A 843 19.36 -4.81 38.91
C ARG A 843 18.26 -3.79 38.62
N TRP A 844 18.52 -2.82 37.75
CA TRP A 844 17.47 -1.90 37.30
C TRP A 844 16.36 -2.64 36.53
N LEU A 845 16.71 -3.50 35.60
CA LEU A 845 15.76 -4.26 34.79
C LEU A 845 14.93 -5.23 35.65
N GLU A 846 15.52 -5.86 36.66
CA GLU A 846 14.82 -6.69 37.64
C GLU A 846 13.75 -5.86 38.37
N ARG A 847 14.07 -4.64 38.80
CA ARG A 847 13.12 -3.75 39.46
C ARG A 847 12.01 -3.31 38.53
N CYS A 848 12.30 -2.92 37.33
CA CYS A 848 11.30 -2.57 36.33
C CYS A 848 10.33 -3.72 36.06
N GLY A 849 10.83 -4.96 35.98
CA GLY A 849 9.98 -6.14 35.86
C GLY A 849 9.06 -6.42 37.04
N ALA A 850 9.31 -5.80 38.17
CA ALA A 850 8.49 -5.96 39.40
C ALA A 850 7.44 -4.85 39.59
N LEU A 851 7.43 -3.81 38.75
CA LEU A 851 6.51 -2.66 38.95
C LEU A 851 5.06 -3.01 38.57
N PRO A 852 4.08 -2.48 39.29
CA PRO A 852 2.68 -2.76 39.04
C PRO A 852 2.19 -2.07 37.76
N PHE A 853 1.25 -2.71 37.10
CA PHE A 853 0.47 -2.15 35.98
C PHE A 853 -1.00 -2.07 36.44
N ASP A 854 -1.59 -0.87 36.42
CA ASP A 854 -2.99 -0.66 36.77
C ASP A 854 -3.86 -0.60 35.53
N TYR A 855 -4.57 -1.70 35.25
CA TYR A 855 -5.42 -1.85 34.07
C TYR A 855 -6.84 -1.31 34.24
N GLN A 856 -7.18 -0.79 35.45
CA GLN A 856 -8.52 -0.29 35.76
C GLN A 856 -8.68 1.23 35.64
N ARG A 857 -7.58 1.96 35.59
CA ARG A 857 -7.59 3.43 35.67
C ARG A 857 -8.46 4.06 34.54
N GLY A 858 -9.54 4.73 34.97
CA GLY A 858 -10.45 5.41 34.06
C GLY A 858 -11.34 4.50 33.18
N LEU A 859 -11.37 3.20 33.44
CA LEU A 859 -12.12 2.21 32.64
C LEU A 859 -13.25 1.49 33.38
N ASP A 860 -13.57 1.89 34.60
CA ASP A 860 -14.72 1.34 35.32
C ASP A 860 -16.06 1.76 34.67
N ASP A 861 -17.13 1.04 34.97
CA ASP A 861 -18.44 1.29 34.41
C ASP A 861 -18.99 2.68 34.78
N ALA A 862 -18.64 3.22 35.94
CA ALA A 862 -19.05 4.55 36.35
C ALA A 862 -18.37 5.64 35.52
N ALA A 863 -17.05 5.53 35.29
CA ALA A 863 -16.31 6.45 34.43
C ALA A 863 -16.80 6.41 32.97
N LEU A 864 -17.08 5.23 32.45
CA LEU A 864 -17.59 5.04 31.08
C LEU A 864 -19.05 5.45 30.89
N SER A 865 -19.80 5.55 32.00
CA SER A 865 -21.23 5.94 32.00
C SER A 865 -21.42 7.44 32.25
N ALA A 866 -20.38 8.18 32.61
CA ALA A 866 -20.45 9.62 32.81
C ALA A 866 -20.94 10.36 31.58
N ALA A 867 -21.67 11.46 31.75
CA ALA A 867 -22.17 12.29 30.66
C ALA A 867 -21.04 12.84 29.78
N THR A 868 -19.87 13.05 30.37
CA THR A 868 -18.64 13.39 29.62
C THR A 868 -17.68 12.19 29.76
N PRO A 869 -17.62 11.30 28.76
CA PRO A 869 -16.67 10.19 28.78
C PRO A 869 -15.22 10.67 28.95
N PRO A 870 -14.35 9.90 29.60
CA PRO A 870 -12.95 10.29 29.79
C PRO A 870 -12.27 10.56 28.45
N ASP A 871 -11.34 11.50 28.44
CA ASP A 871 -10.55 11.76 27.23
C ASP A 871 -9.73 10.52 26.87
N ILE A 872 -10.20 9.79 25.86
CA ILE A 872 -9.59 8.51 25.43
C ILE A 872 -8.12 8.69 25.06
N ARG A 873 -7.71 9.87 24.61
CA ARG A 873 -6.29 10.17 24.35
C ARG A 873 -5.43 10.09 25.62
N ARG A 874 -6.03 10.20 26.77
CA ARG A 874 -5.37 10.19 28.08
C ARG A 874 -5.59 8.91 28.89
N LEU A 875 -6.35 7.95 28.36
CA LEU A 875 -6.48 6.65 28.99
C LEU A 875 -5.14 5.92 28.91
N GLU A 876 -4.68 5.47 30.05
CA GLU A 876 -3.54 4.56 30.11
C GLU A 876 -4.03 3.17 29.67
N GLY A 877 -3.39 2.64 28.66
CA GLY A 877 -3.72 1.32 28.14
C GLY A 877 -2.95 0.22 28.82
N ALA A 878 -3.33 -1.02 28.52
CA ALA A 878 -2.56 -2.18 28.92
C ALA A 878 -1.25 -2.19 28.14
N SER A 879 -0.13 -2.00 28.84
CA SER A 879 1.19 -2.10 28.23
C SER A 879 1.44 -3.52 27.72
N PHE A 880 1.89 -3.61 26.46
CA PHE A 880 2.26 -4.87 25.84
C PHE A 880 3.70 -5.26 26.09
N PHE A 881 4.52 -4.29 26.50
CA PHE A 881 5.95 -4.46 26.61
C PHE A 881 6.38 -4.31 28.06
N ARG A 882 6.42 -5.43 28.73
CA ARG A 882 7.22 -5.51 29.96
C ARG A 882 8.70 -5.53 29.56
N GLY A 883 9.51 -4.78 30.26
CA GLY A 883 10.95 -4.77 30.03
C GLY A 883 11.49 -3.57 29.23
N LEU A 884 10.67 -2.54 29.07
CA LEU A 884 11.13 -1.25 28.52
C LEU A 884 11.92 -0.41 29.55
N GLY A 885 12.33 -1.00 30.65
CA GLY A 885 13.02 -0.30 31.73
C GLY A 885 14.27 0.47 31.32
N LEU A 886 14.97 0.00 30.28
CA LEU A 886 16.11 0.72 29.72
C LEU A 886 15.68 2.03 29.02
N ILE A 887 14.57 1.98 28.30
CA ILE A 887 13.98 3.14 27.60
C ILE A 887 13.42 4.12 28.61
N ASP A 888 12.71 3.62 29.63
CA ASP A 888 12.15 4.44 30.71
C ASP A 888 13.28 5.12 31.50
N LEU A 889 14.40 4.43 31.72
CA LEU A 889 15.58 5.02 32.34
C LEU A 889 16.17 6.16 31.49
N ALA A 890 16.32 5.91 30.18
CA ALA A 890 16.81 6.94 29.26
C ALA A 890 15.88 8.15 29.23
N GLU A 891 14.55 7.94 29.23
CA GLU A 891 13.57 9.03 29.30
C GLU A 891 13.71 9.85 30.57
N ALA A 892 13.73 9.18 31.72
CA ALA A 892 13.87 9.84 33.02
C ALA A 892 15.15 10.68 33.09
N MET A 893 16.27 10.14 32.61
CA MET A 893 17.56 10.84 32.61
C MET A 893 17.54 12.06 31.65
N LEU A 894 16.99 11.90 30.44
CA LEU A 894 16.93 12.95 29.42
C LEU A 894 15.97 14.08 29.82
N LYS A 895 14.77 13.77 30.27
CA LYS A 895 13.79 14.78 30.71
C LYS A 895 14.32 15.59 31.89
N ARG A 896 15.09 14.95 32.75
CA ARG A 896 15.75 15.64 33.85
C ARG A 896 16.87 16.58 33.42
N ALA A 897 17.67 16.16 32.43
CA ALA A 897 18.79 16.96 31.92
C ALA A 897 18.34 18.16 31.08
N PHE A 898 17.32 17.97 30.22
CA PHE A 898 16.88 18.93 29.21
C PHE A 898 15.51 19.55 29.48
N GLY A 899 14.76 19.02 30.41
CA GLY A 899 13.38 19.43 30.71
C GLY A 899 12.32 18.50 30.10
N PRO A 900 11.14 18.44 30.74
CA PRO A 900 10.06 17.50 30.31
C PRO A 900 9.49 17.81 28.94
N ASN A 901 9.58 19.06 28.49
CA ASN A 901 9.02 19.53 27.21
C ASN A 901 10.06 19.53 26.09
N ALA A 902 11.36 19.33 26.38
CA ALA A 902 12.41 19.38 25.38
C ALA A 902 12.63 18.04 24.67
N VAL A 903 12.34 16.93 25.35
CA VAL A 903 12.59 15.58 24.86
C VAL A 903 11.47 14.61 25.20
N ALA A 904 11.23 13.67 24.30
CA ALA A 904 10.40 12.50 24.54
C ALA A 904 11.13 11.24 24.08
N VAL A 905 10.94 10.15 24.77
CA VAL A 905 11.59 8.88 24.47
C VAL A 905 10.53 7.81 24.27
N ARG A 906 10.73 6.97 23.27
CA ARG A 906 9.84 5.83 23.03
C ARG A 906 10.58 4.66 22.40
N VAL A 907 9.97 3.49 22.48
CA VAL A 907 10.44 2.31 21.77
C VAL A 907 10.39 2.50 20.26
N ASN A 908 11.39 1.98 19.54
CA ASN A 908 11.36 1.94 18.08
C ASN A 908 10.73 0.63 17.61
N ALA A 909 9.79 0.72 16.67
CA ALA A 909 9.00 -0.40 16.16
C ALA A 909 8.30 -1.21 17.28
N ALA A 910 7.80 -2.38 16.95
CA ALA A 910 7.00 -3.21 17.84
C ALA A 910 7.79 -3.90 18.97
N GLY A 911 8.75 -3.19 19.57
CA GLY A 911 9.48 -3.69 20.73
C GLY A 911 10.53 -4.78 20.45
N GLN A 912 10.92 -4.98 19.21
CA GLN A 912 12.00 -5.89 18.81
C GLN A 912 13.18 -5.17 18.15
N GLY A 913 13.22 -3.84 18.28
CA GLY A 913 14.26 -3.03 17.71
C GLY A 913 15.51 -2.99 18.55
N ASP A 914 16.67 -2.95 17.88
CA ASP A 914 17.96 -2.69 18.52
C ASP A 914 18.11 -1.20 18.87
N PHE A 915 17.05 -0.39 18.65
CA PHE A 915 17.05 1.06 18.88
C PHE A 915 15.81 1.51 19.63
N PHE A 916 15.93 2.66 20.27
CA PHE A 916 14.78 3.45 20.70
C PHE A 916 14.79 4.82 20.01
N GLN A 917 13.73 5.58 20.16
CA GLN A 917 13.59 6.91 19.58
C GLN A 917 13.71 7.96 20.68
N VAL A 918 14.49 9.00 20.42
CA VAL A 918 14.52 10.21 21.22
C VAL A 918 14.10 11.38 20.33
N HIS A 919 12.93 11.91 20.59
CA HIS A 919 12.39 13.08 19.94
C HIS A 919 12.85 14.32 20.68
N VAL A 920 13.42 15.29 19.97
CA VAL A 920 14.02 16.52 20.52
C VAL A 920 13.32 17.72 19.89
N ASP A 921 12.74 18.60 20.73
CA ASP A 921 12.35 19.93 20.28
C ASP A 921 13.61 20.81 20.19
N THR A 922 14.03 21.10 18.98
CA THR A 922 15.28 21.82 18.70
C THR A 922 15.25 23.28 19.15
N THR A 923 14.08 23.81 19.47
CA THR A 923 13.93 25.16 20.07
C THR A 923 14.28 25.18 21.55
N LEU A 924 14.29 24.02 22.21
CA LEU A 924 14.54 23.87 23.65
C LEU A 924 15.85 23.16 23.96
N ALA A 925 16.30 22.25 23.10
CA ALA A 925 17.54 21.49 23.27
C ALA A 925 18.19 21.19 21.92
N ALA A 926 19.51 21.20 21.82
CA ALA A 926 20.20 20.78 20.63
C ALA A 926 20.34 19.24 20.59
N ALA A 927 20.03 18.61 19.44
CA ALA A 927 20.18 17.17 19.28
C ALA A 927 21.62 16.67 19.52
N ALA A 928 22.62 17.48 19.20
CA ALA A 928 24.03 17.18 19.47
C ALA A 928 24.31 17.08 20.99
N ASP A 929 23.72 17.95 21.80
CA ASP A 929 23.88 17.91 23.27
C ASP A 929 23.19 16.69 23.86
N VAL A 930 22.01 16.31 23.33
CA VAL A 930 21.29 15.10 23.72
C VAL A 930 22.12 13.85 23.39
N LYS A 931 22.71 13.77 22.20
CA LYS A 931 23.64 12.68 21.81
C LYS A 931 24.84 12.62 22.76
N GLN A 932 25.47 13.76 23.05
CA GLN A 932 26.62 13.83 23.98
C GLN A 932 26.23 13.39 25.39
N PHE A 933 25.08 13.80 25.88
CA PHE A 933 24.57 13.35 27.19
C PHE A 933 24.37 11.84 27.22
N LEU A 934 23.73 11.27 26.21
CA LEU A 934 23.53 9.82 26.12
C LEU A 934 24.87 9.06 26.14
N ARG A 935 25.86 9.52 25.39
CA ARG A 935 27.22 8.93 25.41
C ARG A 935 27.82 8.93 26.82
N ALA A 936 27.78 10.06 27.51
CA ALA A 936 28.47 10.23 28.79
C ALA A 936 27.69 9.66 29.97
N ALA A 937 26.40 9.92 30.04
CA ALA A 937 25.58 9.63 31.21
C ALA A 937 24.79 8.31 31.10
N PHE A 938 24.51 7.81 29.89
CA PHE A 938 23.77 6.57 29.67
C PHE A 938 24.74 5.44 29.27
N TYR A 939 25.35 5.48 28.11
CA TYR A 939 26.17 4.36 27.61
C TYR A 939 27.39 4.07 28.51
N ARG A 940 28.23 5.05 28.76
CA ARG A 940 29.46 4.84 29.57
C ARG A 940 29.13 4.46 31.00
N ARG A 941 28.08 5.04 31.56
CA ARG A 941 27.71 4.77 32.94
C ARG A 941 27.25 3.34 33.15
N PHE A 942 26.52 2.78 32.21
CA PHE A 942 25.99 1.41 32.28
C PHE A 942 26.90 0.38 31.58
N GLY A 943 28.10 0.78 31.15
CA GLY A 943 29.02 -0.12 30.47
C GLY A 943 28.52 -0.58 29.09
N LEU A 944 27.62 0.16 28.48
CA LEU A 944 27.14 -0.08 27.13
C LEU A 944 28.12 0.60 26.14
N THR A 945 28.60 -0.14 25.15
CA THR A 945 29.56 0.35 24.14
C THR A 945 29.09 0.00 22.73
N PRO A 946 27.90 0.48 22.32
CA PRO A 946 27.43 0.21 20.96
C PRO A 946 28.27 1.01 19.95
N GLU A 947 28.57 0.39 18.82
CA GLU A 947 29.13 1.07 17.66
C GLU A 947 28.36 0.69 16.38
N PRO A 948 27.78 1.62 15.65
CA PRO A 948 27.65 3.05 16.02
C PRO A 948 26.70 3.22 17.21
N GLU A 949 26.93 4.26 18.03
CA GLU A 949 26.06 4.60 19.17
C GLU A 949 24.67 5.06 18.73
N PHE A 950 24.62 5.65 17.54
CA PHE A 950 23.38 6.17 16.94
C PHE A 950 23.28 5.73 15.48
N VAL A 951 22.07 5.56 15.00
CA VAL A 951 21.78 5.38 13.58
C VAL A 951 21.25 6.67 13.01
N GLU A 952 21.75 7.07 11.86
CA GLU A 952 21.24 8.16 11.06
C GLU A 952 20.15 7.62 10.11
N ILE A 953 18.98 8.26 10.13
CA ILE A 953 17.84 7.90 9.31
C ILE A 953 17.37 9.14 8.55
N HIS A 954 17.15 8.96 7.27
CA HIS A 954 16.74 10.04 6.39
C HIS A 954 15.45 9.70 5.65
N PRO A 955 14.62 10.70 5.32
CA PRO A 955 13.44 10.49 4.49
C PRO A 955 13.80 9.88 3.14
N GLY A 956 13.02 8.90 2.71
CA GLY A 956 13.20 8.23 1.43
C GLY A 956 11.91 8.19 0.61
N GLY A 957 12.00 7.90 -0.67
CA GLY A 957 10.84 7.71 -1.54
C GLY A 957 10.24 6.31 -1.42
N GLY A 958 9.01 6.18 -1.87
CA GLY A 958 8.32 4.89 -1.97
C GLY A 958 9.03 3.92 -2.93
N ALA A 959 8.76 2.63 -2.77
CA ALA A 959 9.37 1.61 -3.60
C ALA A 959 8.96 1.73 -5.07
N VAL A 960 9.92 1.41 -5.94
CA VAL A 960 9.69 1.40 -7.38
C VAL A 960 10.30 0.17 -8.03
N GLY A 961 9.67 -0.30 -9.11
CA GLY A 961 10.24 -1.24 -10.05
C GLY A 961 10.35 -0.61 -11.43
N VAL A 962 11.51 -0.69 -12.06
CA VAL A 962 11.73 -0.18 -13.41
C VAL A 962 12.42 -1.22 -14.27
N ARG A 963 12.04 -1.27 -15.53
CA ARG A 963 12.63 -2.17 -16.54
C ARG A 963 13.45 -1.36 -17.53
N ILE A 964 14.58 -1.91 -17.88
CA ILE A 964 15.44 -1.46 -18.98
C ILE A 964 15.52 -2.59 -19.99
N ASN A 965 15.27 -2.31 -21.25
CA ASN A 965 15.16 -3.33 -22.29
C ASN A 965 16.46 -4.07 -22.59
N ARG A 966 17.60 -3.50 -22.16
CA ARG A 966 18.92 -4.11 -22.33
C ARG A 966 19.81 -3.80 -21.14
N PHE A 967 20.53 -4.82 -20.64
CA PHE A 967 21.47 -4.65 -19.52
C PHE A 967 22.57 -3.61 -19.84
N ASP A 968 23.10 -3.61 -21.07
CA ASP A 968 24.15 -2.68 -21.49
C ASP A 968 23.73 -1.19 -21.49
N GLN A 969 22.44 -0.90 -21.35
CA GLN A 969 21.92 0.48 -21.21
C GLN A 969 21.88 0.98 -19.75
N LEU A 970 22.18 0.14 -18.77
CA LEU A 970 22.18 0.58 -17.37
C LEU A 970 23.19 1.72 -17.10
N GLY A 971 24.30 1.76 -17.80
CA GLY A 971 25.25 2.88 -17.73
C GLY A 971 24.63 4.22 -18.14
N GLN A 972 23.71 4.21 -19.11
CA GLN A 972 22.97 5.43 -19.49
C GLN A 972 21.98 5.84 -18.39
N LEU A 973 21.32 4.88 -17.74
CA LEU A 973 20.44 5.14 -16.59
C LEU A 973 21.24 5.83 -15.46
N VAL A 974 22.42 5.30 -15.13
CA VAL A 974 23.31 5.90 -14.12
C VAL A 974 23.64 7.34 -14.45
N GLN A 975 24.01 7.63 -15.70
CA GLN A 975 24.29 9.00 -16.15
C GLN A 975 23.07 9.92 -16.00
N ARG A 976 21.87 9.44 -16.33
CA ARG A 976 20.63 10.20 -16.16
C ARG A 976 20.32 10.49 -14.70
N LEU A 977 20.49 9.49 -13.82
CA LEU A 977 20.29 9.66 -12.38
C LEU A 977 21.30 10.63 -11.77
N ARG A 978 22.57 10.59 -12.19
CA ARG A 978 23.59 11.58 -11.76
C ARG A 978 23.21 13.00 -12.20
N ALA A 979 22.73 13.17 -13.42
CA ALA A 979 22.23 14.46 -13.87
C ALA A 979 20.98 14.92 -13.08
N ALA A 980 20.09 14.00 -12.73
CA ALA A 980 18.91 14.29 -11.91
C ALA A 980 19.29 14.63 -10.46
N SER A 981 20.33 14.02 -9.89
CA SER A 981 20.78 14.30 -8.52
C SER A 981 21.41 15.68 -8.33
N THR A 982 21.83 16.34 -9.42
CA THR A 982 22.35 17.73 -9.37
C THR A 982 21.24 18.78 -9.50
N ARG A 983 20.04 18.38 -9.84
CA ARG A 983 18.85 19.24 -9.95
C ARG A 983 17.88 18.88 -8.82
N ASN A 984 17.15 19.85 -8.29
CA ASN A 984 16.15 19.53 -7.27
C ASN A 984 14.91 18.85 -7.91
N PRO A 985 14.71 17.55 -7.77
CA PRO A 985 13.61 16.86 -8.41
C PRO A 985 12.22 17.24 -7.86
N PHE A 986 12.16 17.83 -6.66
CA PHE A 986 10.91 18.31 -6.07
C PHE A 986 10.43 19.63 -6.68
N LEU A 987 11.29 20.31 -7.45
CA LEU A 987 10.93 21.53 -8.20
C LEU A 987 10.54 21.25 -9.65
N GLN A 988 10.37 19.99 -10.04
CA GLN A 988 10.21 19.58 -11.45
C GLN A 988 8.80 19.71 -12.03
N ASP A 989 7.88 20.41 -11.41
CA ASP A 989 6.66 20.84 -12.08
C ASP A 989 6.94 21.65 -13.36
N GLU A 990 8.09 22.34 -13.42
CA GLU A 990 8.49 23.11 -14.60
C GLU A 990 9.19 22.30 -15.71
N LEU A 991 9.84 21.20 -15.41
CA LEU A 991 10.63 20.43 -16.40
C LEU A 991 9.80 19.51 -17.28
N ILE A 992 8.62 19.10 -16.83
CA ILE A 992 7.68 18.29 -17.62
C ILE A 992 6.88 19.17 -18.59
N LEU A 993 6.75 20.45 -18.32
CA LEU A 993 6.06 21.40 -19.20
C LEU A 993 6.98 22.01 -20.28
N GLN A 994 8.28 21.86 -20.20
CA GLN A 994 9.26 22.42 -21.14
C GLN A 994 9.83 21.42 -22.16
N THR A 995 9.46 20.15 -22.06
CA THR A 995 9.79 19.09 -23.04
C THR A 995 8.55 18.48 -23.66
#